data_b77fd2d8b2a2b261bd9ec3a4beee98d8
#
_entry.id   b77fd2d8b2a2b261bd9ec3a4beee98d8
#
_cell.length_a   1.000
_cell.length_b   1.000
_cell.length_c   1.000
_cell.angle_alpha   90.00
_cell.angle_beta   90.00
_cell.angle_gamma   90.00
#
_symmetry.space_group_name_H-M   'P 1'
#
loop_
_entity.id
_entity.type
_entity.pdbx_description
1 polymer ?
#
loop_
_entity_poly.entity_id
_entity_poly.type
_entity_poly.pdbx_seq_one_letter_code
_entity_poly.pdbx_strand_id
1 'polypeptide(L)'
;MTAFRLLTLLLATTATLPGDAQTKSAKPSYRPIAQTAIRTPAFRLALRTDTQTLARLSPAAEPGFDFVPGAREAERAGDGYVHIGDIHLRVRPPGGAWTDFASAQHRKAIRRLPATGTTLAAADITTSLGTASPLRVERRWIDDHGVLALRFTLTNTTTAPVEIGALGLPMVFDNIITDRSLEQAHAQASFVDPYIGRDAGYLQVTRLNGTGPALLVLPERGTPLEAYRPILEAAKAQAGDIFTDRSKRGQTSEGFYDWTVASKAFAEKEWAKAGEQWNVPTSFTLAPGAARTIGVRFVTAPSIAAIEDTLVANHRPVAVGIPGYVVPTDQDAALFLKTPQPVAKVESLPAGALTATPMASAKGWARYTVRSKGWGRATLAITYADGSVQAVSYYITKPLDQAMADLGRFSTTQQWYEDKADPFGRNPAILTYDREAGKVVTQDPRVWISGMSDEGGAGSWVAAIAKQLDNPDPVEIAKLQRLVDETIQGDLQVPDGPHAGAVRKSLFYYDPAAHPGYYDPTVDWKTWTSWSKKDAGDLGRAYNYPHVAIGHWVLYRVARNHPGLVTAHPWRWYLDHAYQTTTAMMRDAPYYTQFGLMEGDVFVDILKDLKREGLTAEATEMERLMKQRADHWRTLRYPFGSEMAWDSTGQPEVYAWMRYFGYQPQADVTRQVILAYDPTIPSWGYNGNARRYWDFLYGGKYPRIERQLHHYGSTLNAVPLFDAYRADPSDLRLLRIAYGGMMGGITNIDRDGFSSAAFHSAPDMMRWDPYSGDYGMGFYGHAITAASYLLNDPTFGWLGFGGNVDQAAGAVSIAPKDGARTRLFIAPAGLWITLEAGKIARATFVPATGAITLTLDAATKINPVARVFVETTTKTGRPYTAKGAHIERGGYTVPLGSAPSELTLSPS
;
A
#
# COMPACT_ATOMS: atom_id res chain seq x y z
N MET A 1 -23.17 -0.14 19.28
CA MET A 1 -24.21 -0.97 18.63
C MET A 1 -24.80 -0.35 17.36
N THR A 2 -24.84 0.97 17.17
CA THR A 2 -25.50 1.60 16.02
C THR A 2 -24.57 1.75 14.78
N ALA A 3 -23.27 1.87 14.96
CA ALA A 3 -22.31 2.02 13.87
C ALA A 3 -22.08 0.74 13.05
N PHE A 4 -22.19 -0.44 13.70
CA PHE A 4 -22.07 -1.73 13.03
C PHE A 4 -23.24 -2.06 12.09
N ARG A 5 -24.42 -1.46 12.29
CA ARG A 5 -25.59 -1.70 11.42
C ARG A 5 -25.49 -1.02 10.05
N LEU A 6 -24.70 0.04 9.91
CA LEU A 6 -24.53 0.74 8.63
C LEU A 6 -23.55 0.03 7.67
N LEU A 7 -22.55 -0.65 8.21
CA LEU A 7 -21.61 -1.45 7.40
C LEU A 7 -22.29 -2.72 6.86
N THR A 8 -23.27 -3.25 7.59
CA THR A 8 -24.06 -4.43 7.19
C THR A 8 -24.88 -4.20 5.91
N LEU A 9 -25.22 -2.96 5.60
CA LEU A 9 -26.05 -2.65 4.42
C LEU A 9 -25.28 -2.68 3.09
N LEU A 10 -23.97 -2.52 3.08
CA LEU A 10 -23.16 -2.54 1.85
C LEU A 10 -22.73 -3.95 1.42
N LEU A 11 -22.58 -4.87 2.36
CA LEU A 11 -22.21 -6.26 2.07
C LEU A 11 -23.43 -7.18 1.90
N ALA A 12 -24.61 -6.75 2.33
CA ALA A 12 -25.86 -7.53 2.24
C ALA A 12 -26.69 -7.23 0.97
N THR A 13 -26.34 -6.23 0.15
CA THR A 13 -27.14 -5.85 -1.03
C THR A 13 -26.79 -6.62 -2.30
N THR A 14 -25.94 -7.63 -2.28
CA THR A 14 -25.63 -8.43 -3.47
C THR A 14 -26.32 -9.79 -3.50
N ALA A 15 -27.14 -10.12 -2.52
CA ALA A 15 -28.05 -11.26 -2.63
C ALA A 15 -29.38 -10.74 -3.22
N THR A 16 -29.55 -10.85 -4.51
CA THR A 16 -30.84 -10.61 -5.16
C THR A 16 -31.85 -11.65 -4.72
N LEU A 17 -32.67 -11.29 -3.71
CA LEU A 17 -33.98 -11.90 -3.52
C LEU A 17 -34.97 -11.27 -4.50
N PRO A 18 -35.90 -12.02 -5.10
CA PRO A 18 -36.83 -11.48 -6.07
C PRO A 18 -37.86 -10.58 -5.39
N GLY A 19 -37.91 -9.34 -5.82
CA GLY A 19 -39.10 -8.53 -5.82
C GLY A 19 -39.64 -8.04 -4.49
N ASP A 20 -38.94 -7.13 -3.80
CA ASP A 20 -39.59 -6.10 -3.01
C ASP A 20 -39.17 -4.74 -3.57
N ALA A 21 -40.13 -4.04 -4.13
CA ALA A 21 -39.99 -2.66 -4.54
C ALA A 21 -39.72 -1.80 -3.29
N GLN A 22 -38.45 -1.67 -2.90
CA GLN A 22 -38.07 -0.63 -1.96
C GLN A 22 -38.46 0.71 -2.59
N THR A 23 -39.48 1.32 -2.02
CA THR A 23 -39.81 2.72 -2.28
C THR A 23 -38.54 3.54 -2.07
N LYS A 24 -37.94 4.00 -3.19
CA LYS A 24 -36.80 4.93 -3.14
C LYS A 24 -37.30 6.13 -2.33
N SER A 25 -36.88 6.26 -1.09
CA SER A 25 -37.15 7.45 -0.30
C SER A 25 -36.60 8.63 -1.10
N ALA A 26 -37.43 9.66 -1.31
CA ALA A 26 -37.06 10.84 -2.05
C ALA A 26 -35.74 11.38 -1.47
N LYS A 27 -34.75 11.64 -2.34
CA LYS A 27 -33.47 12.24 -1.89
C LYS A 27 -33.81 13.52 -1.12
N PRO A 28 -33.24 13.76 0.08
CA PRO A 28 -33.47 14.99 0.80
C PRO A 28 -33.10 16.17 -0.10
N SER A 29 -33.99 17.13 -0.23
CA SER A 29 -33.66 18.36 -0.95
C SER A 29 -32.92 19.29 -0.01
N TYR A 30 -31.70 19.62 -0.34
CA TYR A 30 -30.89 20.60 0.38
C TYR A 30 -30.99 21.96 -0.29
N ARG A 31 -31.03 23.04 0.51
CA ARG A 31 -30.98 24.39 -0.01
C ARG A 31 -29.60 24.67 -0.62
N PRO A 32 -29.53 25.13 -1.86
CA PRO A 32 -28.25 25.55 -2.43
C PRO A 32 -27.58 26.63 -1.55
N ILE A 33 -26.29 26.50 -1.37
CA ILE A 33 -25.48 27.46 -0.60
C ILE A 33 -24.97 28.53 -1.58
N ALA A 34 -25.14 29.79 -1.20
CA ALA A 34 -24.61 30.90 -1.98
C ALA A 34 -23.08 30.88 -2.00
N GLN A 35 -22.50 30.98 -3.18
CA GLN A 35 -21.07 30.89 -3.41
C GLN A 35 -20.56 32.10 -4.19
N THR A 36 -19.31 32.50 -3.92
CA THR A 36 -18.59 33.50 -4.70
C THR A 36 -17.54 32.76 -5.55
N ALA A 37 -17.72 32.82 -6.88
CA ALA A 37 -16.78 32.23 -7.82
C ALA A 37 -15.54 33.12 -7.98
N ILE A 38 -14.37 32.52 -8.00
CA ILE A 38 -13.08 33.18 -8.17
C ILE A 38 -12.28 32.41 -9.21
N ARG A 39 -11.46 33.10 -9.99
CA ARG A 39 -10.55 32.54 -10.98
C ARG A 39 -9.14 33.00 -10.70
N THR A 40 -8.22 32.05 -10.69
CA THR A 40 -6.78 32.28 -10.70
C THR A 40 -6.18 31.60 -11.93
N PRO A 41 -4.93 31.84 -12.28
CA PRO A 41 -4.28 31.13 -13.38
C PRO A 41 -4.34 29.59 -13.25
N ALA A 42 -4.19 29.07 -12.03
CA ALA A 42 -4.15 27.64 -11.77
C ALA A 42 -5.52 27.01 -11.46
N PHE A 43 -6.49 27.80 -10.95
CA PHE A 43 -7.73 27.26 -10.41
C PHE A 43 -8.99 28.05 -10.79
N ARG A 44 -10.09 27.31 -10.90
CA ARG A 44 -11.45 27.83 -10.75
C ARG A 44 -11.96 27.39 -9.40
N LEU A 45 -12.17 28.32 -8.48
CA LEU A 45 -12.62 28.02 -7.13
C LEU A 45 -13.89 28.77 -6.79
N ALA A 46 -14.60 28.27 -5.78
CA ALA A 46 -15.72 28.96 -5.19
C ALA A 46 -15.61 28.94 -3.67
N LEU A 47 -15.93 30.07 -3.06
CA LEU A 47 -16.02 30.19 -1.61
C LEU A 47 -17.49 30.33 -1.19
N ARG A 48 -17.88 29.72 -0.10
CA ARG A 48 -19.19 29.98 0.52
C ARG A 48 -19.31 31.46 0.85
N THR A 49 -20.47 32.01 0.61
CA THR A 49 -20.69 33.46 0.85
C THR A 49 -20.77 33.77 2.34
N ASP A 50 -21.32 32.86 3.14
CA ASP A 50 -21.52 33.01 4.58
C ASP A 50 -20.25 32.82 5.41
N THR A 51 -19.41 31.85 5.03
CA THR A 51 -18.21 31.44 5.79
C THR A 51 -16.90 31.70 5.08
N GLN A 52 -16.89 31.91 3.76
CA GLN A 52 -15.70 31.95 2.89
C GLN A 52 -14.82 30.70 3.01
N THR A 53 -15.37 29.53 3.42
CA THR A 53 -14.72 28.26 3.28
C THR A 53 -14.79 27.78 1.83
N LEU A 54 -13.88 26.89 1.45
CA LEU A 54 -13.79 26.41 0.07
C LEU A 54 -14.95 25.48 -0.26
N ALA A 55 -15.71 25.81 -1.29
CA ALA A 55 -16.85 25.04 -1.79
C ALA A 55 -16.55 24.36 -3.12
N ARG A 56 -15.50 24.80 -3.83
CA ARG A 56 -15.03 24.21 -5.09
C ARG A 56 -13.56 24.51 -5.29
N LEU A 57 -12.81 23.52 -5.81
CA LEU A 57 -11.40 23.67 -6.23
C LEU A 57 -11.14 22.83 -7.49
N SER A 58 -11.28 23.42 -8.64
CA SER A 58 -11.06 22.76 -9.92
C SER A 58 -9.76 23.26 -10.57
N PRO A 59 -8.92 22.40 -11.16
CA PRO A 59 -7.81 22.87 -12.00
C PRO A 59 -8.33 23.73 -13.15
N ALA A 60 -7.66 24.83 -13.48
CA ALA A 60 -8.05 25.68 -14.61
C ALA A 60 -8.00 24.93 -15.95
N ALA A 61 -7.03 23.99 -16.07
CA ALA A 61 -6.87 23.14 -17.25
C ALA A 61 -7.98 22.10 -17.41
N GLU A 62 -8.58 21.65 -16.30
CA GLU A 62 -9.66 20.65 -16.28
C GLU A 62 -10.78 21.03 -15.33
N PRO A 63 -11.58 22.04 -15.69
CA PRO A 63 -12.59 22.60 -14.79
C PRO A 63 -13.77 21.66 -14.48
N GLY A 64 -13.84 20.51 -15.15
CA GLY A 64 -14.83 19.47 -14.88
C GLY A 64 -14.52 18.61 -13.66
N PHE A 65 -13.27 18.60 -13.17
CA PHE A 65 -12.88 17.88 -11.96
C PHE A 65 -12.84 18.82 -10.75
N ASP A 66 -13.38 18.36 -9.63
CA ASP A 66 -13.35 19.10 -8.36
C ASP A 66 -12.57 18.30 -7.31
N PHE A 67 -11.53 18.88 -6.75
CA PHE A 67 -10.75 18.24 -5.70
C PHE A 67 -11.45 18.21 -4.34
N VAL A 68 -12.46 19.05 -4.13
CA VAL A 68 -13.25 19.10 -2.90
C VAL A 68 -14.66 18.56 -3.14
N PRO A 69 -15.40 18.11 -2.11
CA PRO A 69 -16.74 17.56 -2.29
C PRO A 69 -17.80 18.63 -2.58
N GLY A 70 -17.55 19.49 -3.60
CA GLY A 70 -18.39 20.63 -3.95
C GLY A 70 -19.80 20.25 -4.39
N ALA A 71 -19.98 19.09 -5.01
CA ALA A 71 -21.29 18.56 -5.34
C ALA A 71 -22.16 18.24 -4.12
N ARG A 72 -21.56 18.13 -2.93
CA ARG A 72 -22.20 17.84 -1.64
C ARG A 72 -22.19 19.01 -0.68
N GLU A 73 -21.83 20.20 -1.15
CA GLU A 73 -21.68 21.40 -0.31
C GLU A 73 -22.94 21.73 0.48
N ALA A 74 -24.12 21.61 -0.15
CA ALA A 74 -25.41 21.87 0.50
C ALA A 74 -25.73 20.85 1.62
N GLU A 75 -25.31 19.61 1.46
CA GLU A 75 -25.45 18.55 2.47
C GLU A 75 -24.54 18.81 3.67
N ARG A 76 -23.36 19.38 3.42
CA ARG A 76 -22.28 19.62 4.36
C ARG A 76 -22.28 21.04 4.95
N ALA A 77 -23.37 21.79 4.80
CA ALA A 77 -23.43 23.20 5.16
C ALA A 77 -23.53 23.47 6.67
N GLY A 78 -23.98 22.49 7.45
CA GLY A 78 -24.29 22.62 8.87
C GLY A 78 -23.06 22.69 9.78
N ASP A 79 -23.34 22.89 11.08
CA ASP A 79 -22.33 22.84 12.11
C ASP A 79 -21.70 21.44 12.22
N GLY A 80 -20.37 21.41 12.48
CA GLY A 80 -19.59 20.20 12.59
C GLY A 80 -19.01 19.64 11.29
N TYR A 81 -19.54 20.04 10.12
CA TYR A 81 -18.91 19.71 8.86
C TYR A 81 -17.69 20.60 8.60
N VAL A 82 -16.56 20.00 8.46
CA VAL A 82 -15.30 20.71 8.20
C VAL A 82 -15.10 20.96 6.71
N HIS A 83 -14.44 22.06 6.38
CA HIS A 83 -14.07 22.43 5.01
C HIS A 83 -12.66 23.01 4.99
N ILE A 84 -12.00 23.02 3.84
CA ILE A 84 -10.75 23.77 3.66
C ILE A 84 -11.06 25.25 3.91
N GLY A 85 -10.31 25.85 4.82
CA GLY A 85 -10.56 27.21 5.33
C GLY A 85 -11.11 27.25 6.74
N ASP A 86 -11.47 26.12 7.34
CA ASP A 86 -11.66 25.99 8.78
C ASP A 86 -10.30 25.86 9.50
N ILE A 87 -10.32 25.95 10.84
CA ILE A 87 -9.15 25.82 11.70
C ILE A 87 -9.54 25.14 13.01
N HIS A 88 -8.64 24.24 13.46
CA HIS A 88 -8.71 23.61 14.78
C HIS A 88 -7.57 24.11 15.67
N LEU A 89 -7.87 24.43 16.90
CA LEU A 89 -6.91 24.96 17.87
C LEU A 89 -7.09 24.27 19.21
N ARG A 90 -5.99 24.03 19.90
CA ARG A 90 -5.98 23.66 21.31
C ARG A 90 -4.99 24.55 22.01
N VAL A 91 -5.50 25.36 22.94
CA VAL A 91 -4.72 26.41 23.58
C VAL A 91 -4.85 26.34 25.11
N ARG A 92 -3.88 26.93 25.79
CA ARG A 92 -3.91 27.09 27.26
C ARG A 92 -3.15 28.33 27.72
N PRO A 93 -3.43 28.90 28.93
CA PRO A 93 -2.44 29.67 29.64
C PRO A 93 -1.22 28.78 29.92
N PRO A 94 0.02 29.31 29.99
CA PRO A 94 1.19 28.53 30.32
C PRO A 94 1.00 27.68 31.58
N GLY A 95 1.16 26.37 31.49
CA GLY A 95 0.93 25.41 32.59
C GLY A 95 -0.53 25.12 32.94
N GLY A 96 -1.51 25.70 32.25
CA GLY A 96 -2.94 25.46 32.45
C GLY A 96 -3.48 24.24 31.69
N ALA A 97 -4.78 24.05 31.82
CA ALA A 97 -5.48 22.98 31.04
C ALA A 97 -5.69 23.39 29.58
N TRP A 98 -5.63 22.38 28.68
CA TRP A 98 -5.93 22.57 27.27
C TRP A 98 -7.42 22.81 27.02
N THR A 99 -7.74 23.76 26.15
CA THR A 99 -9.10 24.09 25.70
C THR A 99 -9.14 24.01 24.18
N ASP A 100 -10.13 23.30 23.66
CA ASP A 100 -10.35 23.07 22.21
C ASP A 100 -11.22 24.16 21.60
N PHE A 101 -10.85 24.60 20.39
CA PHE A 101 -11.59 25.53 19.56
C PHE A 101 -11.59 25.02 18.11
N ALA A 102 -12.78 25.01 17.50
CA ALA A 102 -12.94 24.57 16.11
C ALA A 102 -13.95 25.47 15.38
N SER A 103 -13.55 26.09 14.29
CA SER A 103 -14.39 27.04 13.56
C SER A 103 -15.61 26.40 12.90
N ALA A 104 -15.58 25.07 12.67
CA ALA A 104 -16.70 24.33 12.10
C ALA A 104 -17.79 23.93 13.09
N GLN A 105 -17.53 23.96 14.43
CA GLN A 105 -18.48 23.46 15.44
C GLN A 105 -19.68 24.38 15.65
N HIS A 106 -19.46 25.69 15.55
CA HIS A 106 -20.47 26.71 15.78
C HIS A 106 -20.35 27.79 14.69
N ARG A 107 -20.72 27.43 13.44
CA ARG A 107 -20.58 28.33 12.33
C ARG A 107 -21.40 29.62 12.55
N LYS A 108 -20.72 30.74 12.42
CA LYS A 108 -21.33 32.06 12.42
C LYS A 108 -21.00 32.77 11.13
N ALA A 109 -21.87 33.69 10.72
CA ALA A 109 -21.56 34.58 9.63
C ALA A 109 -20.26 35.34 9.94
N ILE A 110 -19.34 35.30 9.00
CA ILE A 110 -18.04 35.93 9.14
C ILE A 110 -18.12 37.45 9.09
N ARG A 111 -17.21 38.12 9.77
CA ARG A 111 -16.96 39.53 9.53
C ARG A 111 -15.95 39.68 8.39
N ARG A 112 -16.45 40.14 7.23
CA ARG A 112 -15.60 40.35 6.06
C ARG A 112 -14.59 41.46 6.33
N LEU A 113 -13.37 41.23 5.88
CA LEU A 113 -12.27 42.19 5.90
C LEU A 113 -11.98 42.69 4.49
N PRO A 114 -11.37 43.86 4.33
CA PRO A 114 -10.99 44.36 3.01
C PRO A 114 -10.10 43.38 2.25
N ALA A 115 -10.47 43.12 1.01
CA ALA A 115 -9.67 42.35 0.05
C ALA A 115 -8.91 43.36 -0.82
N THR A 116 -7.63 43.56 -0.51
CA THR A 116 -6.78 44.52 -1.22
C THR A 116 -5.56 43.80 -1.84
N GLY A 117 -5.03 44.36 -2.92
CA GLY A 117 -3.89 43.80 -3.63
C GLY A 117 -4.18 42.39 -4.15
N THR A 118 -3.36 41.43 -3.77
CA THR A 118 -3.50 40.01 -4.16
C THR A 118 -4.48 39.20 -3.30
N THR A 119 -5.14 39.83 -2.34
CA THR A 119 -6.14 39.16 -1.48
C THR A 119 -7.44 38.97 -2.25
N LEU A 120 -7.84 37.73 -2.43
CA LEU A 120 -9.08 37.30 -3.11
C LEU A 120 -10.30 37.38 -2.17
N ALA A 121 -10.09 37.02 -0.91
CA ALA A 121 -11.11 37.12 0.16
C ALA A 121 -10.42 37.16 1.52
N ALA A 122 -11.03 37.91 2.46
CA ALA A 122 -10.54 38.02 3.82
C ALA A 122 -11.69 38.08 4.81
N ALA A 123 -11.50 37.44 5.97
CA ALA A 123 -12.49 37.41 7.04
C ALA A 123 -11.84 37.29 8.42
N ASP A 124 -12.47 37.93 9.39
CA ASP A 124 -12.33 37.62 10.79
C ASP A 124 -13.30 36.49 11.14
N ILE A 125 -12.78 35.35 11.53
CA ILE A 125 -13.54 34.14 11.85
C ILE A 125 -13.62 33.85 13.33
N THR A 126 -13.19 34.81 14.18
CA THR A 126 -13.10 34.66 15.64
C THR A 126 -14.42 34.24 16.26
N THR A 127 -15.53 34.79 15.76
CA THR A 127 -16.86 34.44 16.28
C THR A 127 -17.25 32.97 16.11
N SER A 128 -16.70 32.30 15.12
CA SER A 128 -16.92 30.86 14.89
C SER A 128 -16.10 29.98 15.85
N LEU A 129 -15.13 30.54 16.57
CA LEU A 129 -14.40 29.86 17.65
C LEU A 129 -15.11 29.95 18.98
N GLY A 130 -16.18 30.77 19.08
CA GLY A 130 -16.87 31.03 20.34
C GLY A 130 -16.31 32.22 21.11
N THR A 131 -17.12 32.76 22.05
CA THR A 131 -16.80 33.97 22.82
C THR A 131 -15.67 33.80 23.82
N ALA A 132 -15.31 32.58 24.19
CA ALA A 132 -14.23 32.24 25.11
C ALA A 132 -12.85 32.13 24.45
N SER A 133 -12.75 32.33 23.13
CA SER A 133 -11.46 32.22 22.42
C SER A 133 -10.49 33.31 22.86
N PRO A 134 -9.29 32.98 23.34
CA PRO A 134 -8.27 33.97 23.67
C PRO A 134 -7.56 34.55 22.44
N LEU A 135 -7.91 34.06 21.27
CA LEU A 135 -7.28 34.43 20.01
C LEU A 135 -8.28 35.08 19.07
N ARG A 136 -7.86 36.17 18.45
CA ARG A 136 -8.48 36.65 17.22
C ARG A 136 -7.86 35.90 16.06
N VAL A 137 -8.72 35.40 15.13
CA VAL A 137 -8.29 34.64 13.97
C VAL A 137 -8.81 35.30 12.69
N GLU A 138 -7.87 35.78 11.87
CA GLU A 138 -8.13 36.30 10.55
C GLU A 138 -7.70 35.27 9.50
N ARG A 139 -8.55 35.04 8.51
CA ARG A 139 -8.26 34.17 7.37
C ARG A 139 -8.21 34.98 6.09
N ARG A 140 -7.25 34.64 5.19
CA ARG A 140 -7.07 35.25 3.88
C ARG A 140 -6.85 34.21 2.81
N TRP A 141 -7.60 34.32 1.72
CA TRP A 141 -7.34 33.68 0.46
C TRP A 141 -6.57 34.66 -0.43
N ILE A 142 -5.48 34.24 -1.02
CA ILE A 142 -4.53 35.11 -1.70
C ILE A 142 -4.16 34.49 -3.03
N ASP A 143 -4.06 35.31 -4.07
CA ASP A 143 -3.37 34.97 -5.32
C ASP A 143 -1.91 35.46 -5.20
N ASP A 144 -1.03 34.60 -4.74
CA ASP A 144 0.39 34.91 -4.56
C ASP A 144 1.15 34.62 -5.88
N HIS A 145 1.16 35.61 -6.78
CA HIS A 145 1.78 35.51 -8.09
C HIS A 145 1.28 34.33 -8.95
N GLY A 146 0.00 34.07 -8.93
CA GLY A 146 -0.64 32.99 -9.67
C GLY A 146 -0.78 31.69 -8.88
N VAL A 147 -0.30 31.64 -7.65
CA VAL A 147 -0.44 30.50 -6.75
C VAL A 147 -1.48 30.81 -5.68
N LEU A 148 -2.50 29.95 -5.56
CA LEU A 148 -3.51 30.09 -4.52
C LEU A 148 -2.89 29.80 -3.15
N ALA A 149 -3.05 30.71 -2.19
CA ALA A 149 -2.63 30.54 -0.82
C ALA A 149 -3.79 30.75 0.16
N LEU A 150 -3.77 29.99 1.26
CA LEU A 150 -4.65 30.12 2.41
C LEU A 150 -3.81 30.47 3.62
N ARG A 151 -4.04 31.63 4.24
CA ARG A 151 -3.31 32.10 5.41
C ARG A 151 -4.26 32.38 6.57
N PHE A 152 -3.78 32.06 7.76
CA PHE A 152 -4.42 32.40 9.03
C PHE A 152 -3.47 33.24 9.87
N THR A 153 -3.97 34.37 10.41
CA THR A 153 -3.24 35.16 11.39
C THR A 153 -3.92 35.01 12.74
N LEU A 154 -3.18 34.47 13.70
CA LEU A 154 -3.61 34.23 15.07
C LEU A 154 -3.04 35.37 15.93
N THR A 155 -3.89 36.16 16.61
CA THR A 155 -3.47 37.24 17.48
C THR A 155 -3.96 36.97 18.91
N ASN A 156 -3.06 36.98 19.91
CA ASN A 156 -3.45 36.89 21.30
C ASN A 156 -4.12 38.21 21.74
N THR A 157 -5.40 38.13 22.09
CA THR A 157 -6.18 39.29 22.51
C THR A 157 -6.28 39.43 24.01
N THR A 158 -5.63 38.55 24.75
CA THR A 158 -5.64 38.59 26.23
C THR A 158 -4.44 39.37 26.80
N THR A 159 -4.46 39.62 28.09
CA THR A 159 -3.38 40.27 28.82
C THR A 159 -2.29 39.30 29.31
N ALA A 160 -2.45 38.01 29.07
CA ALA A 160 -1.50 36.95 29.45
C ALA A 160 -0.99 36.18 28.21
N PRO A 161 0.18 35.53 28.28
CA PRO A 161 0.62 34.66 27.24
C PRO A 161 -0.35 33.49 26.97
N VAL A 162 -0.47 33.06 25.75
CA VAL A 162 -1.29 31.91 25.33
C VAL A 162 -0.39 30.89 24.63
N GLU A 163 -0.32 29.67 25.15
CA GLU A 163 0.34 28.54 24.50
C GLU A 163 -0.63 27.86 23.54
N ILE A 164 -0.21 27.69 22.30
CA ILE A 164 -0.90 26.91 21.25
C ILE A 164 -0.19 25.56 21.15
N GLY A 165 -0.84 24.49 21.62
CA GLY A 165 -0.29 23.14 21.66
C GLY A 165 -0.84 22.21 20.59
N ALA A 166 -1.94 22.61 19.95
CA ALA A 166 -2.38 21.99 18.72
C ALA A 166 -2.92 23.04 17.76
N LEU A 167 -2.56 22.88 16.47
CA LEU A 167 -3.07 23.72 15.40
C LEU A 167 -3.24 22.85 14.18
N GLY A 168 -4.48 22.70 13.71
CA GLY A 168 -4.87 21.88 12.56
C GLY A 168 -5.59 22.71 11.50
N LEU A 169 -5.22 22.49 10.24
CA LEU A 169 -5.92 23.01 9.08
C LEU A 169 -6.64 21.85 8.40
N PRO A 170 -7.98 21.78 8.45
CA PRO A 170 -8.74 20.73 7.78
C PRO A 170 -8.42 20.64 6.28
N MET A 171 -8.04 19.45 5.83
CA MET A 171 -7.75 19.12 4.44
C MET A 171 -8.82 18.14 3.94
N VAL A 172 -9.91 18.72 3.42
CA VAL A 172 -11.10 17.98 2.98
C VAL A 172 -11.09 17.88 1.47
N PHE A 173 -10.73 16.73 0.95
CA PHE A 173 -10.75 16.43 -0.49
C PHE A 173 -11.85 15.43 -0.81
N ASP A 174 -12.25 15.35 -2.09
CA ASP A 174 -13.37 14.51 -2.51
C ASP A 174 -12.99 13.03 -2.59
N ASN A 175 -13.08 12.37 -1.44
CA ASN A 175 -12.94 10.93 -1.29
C ASN A 175 -14.26 10.25 -0.89
N ILE A 176 -15.39 10.94 -1.06
CA ILE A 176 -16.72 10.41 -0.74
C ILE A 176 -17.17 9.48 -1.85
N ILE A 177 -17.54 8.23 -1.46
CA ILE A 177 -17.87 7.17 -2.40
C ILE A 177 -19.37 6.84 -2.44
N THR A 178 -20.13 7.22 -1.43
CA THR A 178 -21.57 6.95 -1.35
C THR A 178 -22.31 7.55 -2.54
N ASP A 179 -23.27 6.81 -3.08
CA ASP A 179 -24.07 7.19 -4.28
C ASP A 179 -23.24 7.31 -5.58
N ARG A 180 -22.07 6.69 -5.65
CA ARG A 180 -21.24 6.60 -6.85
C ARG A 180 -21.14 5.16 -7.32
N SER A 181 -21.28 4.92 -8.62
CA SER A 181 -20.84 3.66 -9.22
C SER A 181 -19.32 3.55 -9.16
N LEU A 182 -18.79 2.35 -9.40
CA LEU A 182 -17.33 2.14 -9.49
C LEU A 182 -16.67 3.08 -10.51
N GLU A 183 -17.28 3.22 -11.70
CA GLU A 183 -16.77 4.15 -12.72
C GLU A 183 -16.82 5.62 -12.27
N GLN A 184 -17.92 6.04 -11.62
CA GLN A 184 -18.06 7.40 -11.11
C GLN A 184 -17.05 7.70 -9.99
N ALA A 185 -16.78 6.74 -9.11
CA ALA A 185 -15.77 6.88 -8.05
C ALA A 185 -14.37 7.10 -8.67
N HIS A 186 -13.96 6.27 -9.64
CA HIS A 186 -12.69 6.47 -10.35
C HIS A 186 -12.62 7.80 -11.10
N ALA A 187 -13.73 8.26 -11.67
CA ALA A 187 -13.76 9.51 -12.44
C ALA A 187 -13.76 10.77 -11.56
N GLN A 188 -14.27 10.71 -10.33
CA GLN A 188 -14.60 11.89 -9.54
C GLN A 188 -13.89 11.95 -8.19
N ALA A 189 -13.49 10.81 -7.60
CA ALA A 189 -12.84 10.79 -6.31
C ALA A 189 -11.30 10.89 -6.41
N SER A 190 -10.68 11.20 -5.29
CA SER A 190 -9.24 11.34 -5.15
C SER A 190 -8.73 10.66 -3.88
N PHE A 191 -7.43 10.36 -3.86
CA PHE A 191 -6.68 9.99 -2.67
C PHE A 191 -5.78 11.13 -2.21
N VAL A 192 -5.47 11.13 -0.90
CA VAL A 192 -4.54 12.08 -0.30
C VAL A 192 -3.41 11.31 0.36
N ASP A 193 -2.19 11.60 -0.05
CA ASP A 193 -0.99 11.03 0.56
C ASP A 193 -0.15 12.14 1.21
N PRO A 194 0.01 12.12 2.54
CA PRO A 194 0.79 13.09 3.26
C PRO A 194 2.26 12.68 3.32
N TYR A 195 3.15 13.60 2.97
CA TYR A 195 4.53 13.56 3.42
C TYR A 195 4.67 14.30 4.75
N ILE A 196 4.70 13.57 5.85
CA ILE A 196 4.81 14.15 7.21
C ILE A 196 6.28 14.48 7.49
N GLY A 197 6.84 15.36 6.64
CA GLY A 197 8.26 15.69 6.53
C GLY A 197 8.65 17.02 7.20
N ARG A 198 7.87 17.53 8.16
CA ARG A 198 8.06 18.83 8.82
C ARG A 198 8.03 19.98 7.82
N ASP A 199 9.08 20.84 7.77
CA ASP A 199 9.13 21.99 6.87
C ASP A 199 9.17 21.61 5.40
N ALA A 200 9.64 20.39 5.07
CA ALA A 200 9.58 19.81 3.74
C ALA A 200 8.28 19.09 3.43
N GLY A 201 7.41 18.92 4.42
CA GLY A 201 6.15 18.19 4.29
C GLY A 201 5.23 18.77 3.22
N TYR A 202 4.37 17.92 2.65
CA TYR A 202 3.34 18.32 1.69
C TYR A 202 2.22 17.27 1.65
N LEU A 203 1.08 17.64 1.06
CA LEU A 203 0.07 16.66 0.65
C LEU A 203 0.10 16.54 -0.86
N GLN A 204 0.04 15.33 -1.39
CA GLN A 204 -0.33 15.10 -2.78
C GLN A 204 -1.74 14.53 -2.84
N VAL A 205 -2.57 15.10 -3.72
CA VAL A 205 -3.94 14.67 -3.97
C VAL A 205 -4.01 14.18 -5.41
N THR A 206 -4.22 12.89 -5.57
CA THR A 206 -4.25 12.22 -6.87
C THR A 206 -5.66 11.73 -7.15
N ARG A 207 -6.05 11.73 -8.42
CA ARG A 207 -7.34 11.17 -8.82
C ARG A 207 -7.29 9.66 -8.77
N LEU A 208 -8.39 9.01 -8.38
CA LEU A 208 -8.47 7.55 -8.35
C LEU A 208 -8.15 6.88 -9.70
N ASN A 209 -8.39 7.55 -10.81
CA ASN A 209 -8.06 7.04 -12.14
C ASN A 209 -6.59 7.25 -12.56
N GLY A 210 -5.77 7.91 -11.74
CA GLY A 210 -4.35 8.15 -12.00
C GLY A 210 -4.04 9.14 -13.12
N THR A 211 -5.04 9.81 -13.68
CA THR A 211 -4.85 10.72 -14.82
C THR A 211 -5.10 12.19 -14.48
N GLY A 212 -4.63 13.08 -15.35
CA GLY A 212 -4.79 14.53 -15.19
C GLY A 212 -3.93 15.15 -14.10
N PRO A 213 -4.15 16.43 -13.78
CA PRO A 213 -3.39 17.13 -12.77
C PRO A 213 -3.52 16.51 -11.38
N ALA A 214 -2.39 16.39 -10.68
CA ALA A 214 -2.38 16.18 -9.23
C ALA A 214 -2.37 17.53 -8.51
N LEU A 215 -2.97 17.59 -7.32
CA LEU A 215 -2.92 18.77 -6.47
C LEU A 215 -1.84 18.57 -5.39
N LEU A 216 -1.01 19.58 -5.18
CA LEU A 216 -0.06 19.65 -4.09
C LEU A 216 -0.49 20.74 -3.09
N VAL A 217 -0.51 20.41 -1.82
CA VAL A 217 -0.63 21.38 -0.73
C VAL A 217 0.75 21.52 -0.09
N LEU A 218 1.32 22.72 -0.19
CA LEU A 218 2.68 23.02 0.22
C LEU A 218 2.66 23.97 1.43
N PRO A 219 3.54 23.81 2.42
CA PRO A 219 3.61 24.72 3.55
C PRO A 219 4.18 26.07 3.15
N GLU A 220 3.68 27.12 3.77
CA GLU A 220 4.40 28.38 3.91
C GLU A 220 5.41 28.32 5.07
N ARG A 221 6.33 29.26 5.12
CA ARG A 221 7.31 29.32 6.21
C ARG A 221 6.63 29.34 7.59
N GLY A 222 7.08 28.48 8.48
CA GLY A 222 6.52 28.37 9.84
C GLY A 222 5.21 27.57 9.95
N THR A 223 4.87 26.81 8.90
CA THR A 223 3.69 25.94 8.85
C THR A 223 4.10 24.48 8.56
N PRO A 224 4.98 23.86 9.38
CA PRO A 224 5.41 22.49 9.11
C PRO A 224 4.24 21.52 9.10
N LEU A 225 4.35 20.42 8.34
CA LEU A 225 3.49 19.25 8.50
C LEU A 225 4.13 18.33 9.54
N GLU A 226 3.77 18.56 10.79
CA GLU A 226 4.30 17.80 11.95
C GLU A 226 3.55 16.49 12.13
N ALA A 227 2.22 16.51 11.89
CA ALA A 227 1.34 15.34 11.95
C ALA A 227 0.19 15.49 10.94
N TYR A 228 -0.46 14.38 10.61
CA TYR A 228 -1.64 14.35 9.75
C TYR A 228 -2.74 13.56 10.46
N ARG A 229 -3.49 14.27 11.29
CA ARG A 229 -4.41 13.70 12.26
C ARG A 229 -5.81 13.51 11.68
N PRO A 230 -6.47 12.33 11.88
CA PRO A 230 -7.86 12.15 11.47
C PRO A 230 -8.79 13.10 12.21
N ILE A 231 -9.78 13.64 11.50
CA ILE A 231 -10.86 14.48 12.06
C ILE A 231 -11.98 13.55 12.48
N LEU A 232 -12.05 13.26 13.79
CA LEU A 232 -13.07 12.40 14.39
C LEU A 232 -14.04 13.23 15.21
N GLU A 233 -15.28 12.75 15.38
CA GLU A 233 -16.21 13.34 16.37
C GLU A 233 -15.69 13.09 17.78
N ALA A 234 -15.49 14.17 18.53
CA ALA A 234 -14.61 14.25 19.67
C ALA A 234 -14.85 13.27 20.82
N ALA A 235 -16.05 12.87 21.16
CA ALA A 235 -16.29 12.13 22.41
C ALA A 235 -16.79 10.70 22.22
N LYS A 236 -17.12 10.30 21.01
CA LYS A 236 -17.77 9.02 20.70
C LYS A 236 -17.16 8.33 19.47
N ALA A 237 -15.99 8.78 19.02
CA ALA A 237 -15.33 8.21 17.88
C ALA A 237 -15.01 6.74 18.14
N GLN A 238 -15.69 5.88 17.42
CA GLN A 238 -15.38 4.45 17.33
C GLN A 238 -14.57 4.17 16.08
N ALA A 239 -13.94 3.00 16.06
CA ALA A 239 -13.32 2.45 14.88
C ALA A 239 -14.29 2.49 13.73
N GLY A 240 -14.44 3.05 12.75
CA GLY A 240 -15.49 3.19 11.72
C GLY A 240 -15.87 4.63 11.43
N ASP A 241 -15.73 5.52 12.40
CA ASP A 241 -16.17 6.90 12.24
C ASP A 241 -15.26 7.70 11.29
N ILE A 242 -14.02 7.28 11.12
CA ILE A 242 -13.06 7.89 10.20
C ILE A 242 -13.55 7.83 8.74
N PHE A 243 -14.26 6.76 8.36
CA PHE A 243 -14.82 6.61 7.02
C PHE A 243 -16.18 7.26 6.83
N THR A 244 -16.71 7.88 7.86
CA THR A 244 -18.03 8.45 7.85
C THR A 244 -17.91 9.97 7.79
N ASP A 245 -18.34 10.57 6.69
CA ASP A 245 -18.72 11.96 6.72
C ASP A 245 -20.08 12.06 7.42
N ARG A 246 -20.31 13.09 8.23
CA ARG A 246 -21.54 13.32 8.97
C ARG A 246 -22.77 13.52 8.10
N SER A 247 -22.62 13.76 6.78
CA SER A 247 -23.72 13.76 5.85
C SER A 247 -24.37 12.36 5.84
N LYS A 248 -25.68 12.29 5.73
CA LYS A 248 -26.43 11.00 5.70
C LYS A 248 -26.00 10.04 4.59
N ARG A 249 -25.06 10.45 3.75
CA ARG A 249 -24.53 9.75 2.58
C ARG A 249 -23.01 9.70 2.53
N GLY A 250 -22.36 9.96 3.64
CA GLY A 250 -20.97 10.35 3.64
C GLY A 250 -20.00 9.23 3.95
N GLN A 251 -20.10 8.04 3.35
CA GLN A 251 -19.00 7.09 3.43
C GLN A 251 -17.85 7.57 2.55
N THR A 252 -16.67 7.62 3.14
CA THR A 252 -15.43 8.04 2.49
C THR A 252 -14.51 6.84 2.28
N SER A 253 -13.57 6.94 1.35
CA SER A 253 -12.54 5.92 1.17
C SER A 253 -11.43 5.96 2.22
N GLU A 254 -11.21 7.12 2.87
CA GLU A 254 -10.08 7.29 3.79
C GLU A 254 -10.30 8.27 4.94
N GLY A 255 -11.46 8.87 5.06
CA GLY A 255 -11.74 9.91 6.05
C GLY A 255 -11.18 11.28 5.68
N PHE A 256 -11.29 12.22 6.62
CA PHE A 256 -10.76 13.57 6.52
C PHE A 256 -9.73 13.82 7.62
N TYR A 257 -8.76 14.66 7.32
CA TYR A 257 -7.59 14.88 8.17
C TYR A 257 -7.23 16.35 8.33
N ASP A 258 -6.54 16.65 9.42
CA ASP A 258 -5.92 17.94 9.65
C ASP A 258 -4.44 17.93 9.25
N TRP A 259 -4.02 18.93 8.47
CA TRP A 259 -2.63 19.37 8.44
C TRP A 259 -2.28 19.93 9.80
N THR A 260 -1.55 19.18 10.60
CA THR A 260 -1.24 19.58 11.99
C THR A 260 0.12 20.26 12.04
N VAL A 261 0.13 21.54 12.40
CA VAL A 261 1.32 22.40 12.50
C VAL A 261 2.04 22.25 13.84
N ALA A 262 1.26 22.01 14.90
CA ALA A 262 1.74 21.78 16.26
C ALA A 262 0.89 20.66 16.88
N SER A 263 1.52 19.72 17.61
CA SER A 263 0.85 18.52 18.11
C SER A 263 1.09 18.22 19.58
N LYS A 264 1.81 19.08 20.32
CA LYS A 264 2.14 18.86 21.74
C LYS A 264 0.92 18.56 22.62
N ALA A 265 -0.19 19.26 22.38
CA ALA A 265 -1.41 19.03 23.17
C ALA A 265 -2.01 17.64 22.95
N PHE A 266 -1.85 17.04 21.76
CA PHE A 266 -2.22 15.66 21.52
C PHE A 266 -1.23 14.69 22.16
N ALA A 267 0.07 14.98 22.08
CA ALA A 267 1.11 14.17 22.72
C ALA A 267 0.94 14.13 24.26
N GLU A 268 0.51 15.21 24.87
CA GLU A 268 0.26 15.26 26.32
C GLU A 268 -1.05 14.56 26.76
N LYS A 269 -1.98 14.28 25.84
CA LYS A 269 -3.30 13.74 26.18
C LYS A 269 -3.61 12.44 25.44
N GLU A 270 -4.01 12.53 24.17
CA GLU A 270 -4.45 11.37 23.38
C GLU A 270 -3.31 10.40 23.10
N TRP A 271 -2.10 10.93 22.92
CA TRP A 271 -0.89 10.14 22.59
C TRP A 271 0.06 10.00 23.77
N ALA A 272 -0.38 10.31 24.99
CA ALA A 272 0.48 10.30 26.18
C ALA A 272 1.12 8.94 26.48
N LYS A 273 0.52 7.85 26.00
CA LYS A 273 1.04 6.48 26.17
C LYS A 273 1.82 5.99 24.95
N ALA A 274 1.97 6.80 23.92
CA ALA A 274 2.67 6.42 22.71
C ALA A 274 4.18 6.29 22.97
N GLY A 275 4.77 5.19 22.54
CA GLY A 275 6.24 5.02 22.60
C GLY A 275 6.99 5.87 21.57
N GLU A 276 6.31 6.26 20.51
CA GLU A 276 6.86 7.02 19.38
C GLU A 276 5.84 8.03 18.84
N GLN A 277 6.35 9.06 18.17
CA GLN A 277 5.57 10.07 17.47
C GLN A 277 6.01 10.12 15.99
N TRP A 278 5.16 10.65 15.10
CA TRP A 278 5.57 10.86 13.69
C TRP A 278 6.74 11.86 13.60
N ASN A 279 6.67 12.96 14.35
CA ASN A 279 7.74 13.92 14.56
C ASN A 279 7.75 14.35 16.02
N VAL A 280 8.79 15.05 16.45
CA VAL A 280 8.84 15.63 17.81
C VAL A 280 7.71 16.64 17.94
N PRO A 281 6.77 16.44 18.89
CA PRO A 281 5.63 17.32 19.08
C PRO A 281 6.05 18.72 19.51
N THR A 282 5.51 19.74 18.85
CA THR A 282 5.83 21.15 19.14
C THR A 282 4.63 21.94 19.65
N SER A 283 4.90 23.06 20.29
CA SER A 283 3.96 24.13 20.62
C SER A 283 4.64 25.48 20.43
N PHE A 284 3.86 26.56 20.45
CA PHE A 284 4.39 27.91 20.48
C PHE A 284 3.52 28.80 21.33
N THR A 285 4.12 29.84 21.91
CA THR A 285 3.46 30.80 22.80
C THR A 285 3.36 32.16 22.13
N LEU A 286 2.17 32.78 22.20
CA LEU A 286 1.93 34.13 21.78
C LEU A 286 1.86 35.02 23.04
N ALA A 287 2.74 36.01 23.15
CA ALA A 287 2.65 37.07 24.17
C ALA A 287 1.39 37.91 23.93
N PRO A 288 0.95 38.68 24.94
CA PRO A 288 -0.17 39.63 24.78
C PRO A 288 0.01 40.53 23.56
N GLY A 289 -0.99 40.60 22.68
CA GLY A 289 -0.96 41.39 21.47
C GLY A 289 -0.09 40.82 20.34
N ALA A 290 0.70 39.78 20.57
CA ALA A 290 1.53 39.14 19.55
C ALA A 290 0.67 38.36 18.56
N ALA A 291 1.15 38.31 17.32
CA ALA A 291 0.49 37.58 16.24
C ALA A 291 1.46 36.63 15.54
N ARG A 292 0.94 35.52 15.02
CA ARG A 292 1.64 34.58 14.12
C ARG A 292 0.76 34.26 12.92
N THR A 293 1.37 34.29 11.75
CA THR A 293 0.73 33.86 10.51
C THR A 293 1.25 32.49 10.12
N ILE A 294 0.32 31.61 9.73
CA ILE A 294 0.56 30.30 9.14
C ILE A 294 -0.20 30.21 7.84
N GLY A 295 0.24 29.34 6.93
CA GLY A 295 -0.45 29.20 5.65
C GLY A 295 0.02 28.01 4.84
N VAL A 296 -0.81 27.68 3.86
CA VAL A 296 -0.54 26.65 2.85
C VAL A 296 -0.79 27.21 1.45
N ARG A 297 -0.07 26.66 0.48
CA ARG A 297 -0.20 27.00 -0.94
C ARG A 297 -0.72 25.80 -1.70
N PHE A 298 -1.61 26.04 -2.67
CA PHE A 298 -2.17 25.03 -3.55
C PHE A 298 -1.55 25.16 -4.93
N VAL A 299 -0.97 24.07 -5.41
CA VAL A 299 -0.23 24.01 -6.68
C VAL A 299 -0.68 22.78 -7.46
N THR A 300 -0.84 22.89 -8.78
CA THR A 300 -1.12 21.73 -9.64
C THR A 300 0.15 21.21 -10.28
N ALA A 301 0.38 19.90 -10.19
CA ALA A 301 1.32 19.19 -11.03
C ALA A 301 0.58 18.65 -12.27
N PRO A 302 1.15 18.73 -13.48
CA PRO A 302 0.48 18.30 -14.70
C PRO A 302 0.05 16.84 -14.71
N SER A 303 0.77 15.99 -13.94
CA SER A 303 0.49 14.57 -13.74
C SER A 303 1.14 14.08 -12.46
N ILE A 304 0.84 12.85 -12.04
CA ILE A 304 1.52 12.18 -10.91
C ILE A 304 3.04 12.09 -11.17
N ALA A 305 3.45 11.83 -12.41
CA ALA A 305 4.85 11.77 -12.77
C ALA A 305 5.61 13.09 -12.60
N ALA A 306 4.91 14.22 -12.68
CA ALA A 306 5.49 15.56 -12.59
C ALA A 306 5.52 16.13 -11.15
N ILE A 307 5.10 15.36 -10.15
CA ILE A 307 5.01 15.85 -8.76
C ILE A 307 6.39 16.31 -8.26
N GLU A 308 7.44 15.49 -8.40
CA GLU A 308 8.79 15.83 -7.91
C GLU A 308 9.34 17.09 -8.60
N ASP A 309 9.18 17.20 -9.91
CA ASP A 309 9.60 18.40 -10.67
C ASP A 309 8.81 19.65 -10.25
N THR A 310 7.51 19.48 -9.98
CA THR A 310 6.66 20.57 -9.49
C THR A 310 7.09 21.03 -8.09
N LEU A 311 7.49 20.11 -7.21
CA LEU A 311 8.06 20.45 -5.90
C LEU A 311 9.36 21.27 -6.07
N VAL A 312 10.27 20.82 -6.92
CA VAL A 312 11.52 21.54 -7.21
C VAL A 312 11.24 22.94 -7.77
N ALA A 313 10.31 23.05 -8.73
CA ALA A 313 9.93 24.35 -9.33
C ALA A 313 9.30 25.30 -8.30
N ASN A 314 8.71 24.77 -7.23
CA ASN A 314 8.18 25.55 -6.12
C ASN A 314 9.17 25.68 -4.94
N HIS A 315 10.46 25.51 -5.20
CA HIS A 315 11.53 25.63 -4.20
C HIS A 315 11.34 24.72 -2.97
N ARG A 316 10.75 23.52 -3.17
CA ARG A 316 10.61 22.50 -2.12
C ARG A 316 11.75 21.50 -2.22
N PRO A 317 12.31 21.06 -1.10
CA PRO A 317 13.31 19.99 -1.11
C PRO A 317 12.65 18.66 -1.52
N VAL A 318 13.34 17.92 -2.40
CA VAL A 318 12.95 16.58 -2.82
C VAL A 318 14.01 15.59 -2.39
N ALA A 319 13.59 14.51 -1.77
CA ALA A 319 14.43 13.39 -1.37
C ALA A 319 14.12 12.15 -2.23
N VAL A 320 15.15 11.50 -2.74
CA VAL A 320 15.07 10.26 -3.50
C VAL A 320 15.98 9.22 -2.85
N GLY A 321 15.38 8.20 -2.24
CA GLY A 321 16.08 7.04 -1.71
C GLY A 321 16.21 5.93 -2.76
N ILE A 322 17.40 5.38 -2.92
CA ILE A 322 17.69 4.25 -3.80
C ILE A 322 18.37 3.15 -2.96
N PRO A 323 17.88 1.92 -2.95
CA PRO A 323 16.75 1.38 -3.72
C PRO A 323 15.37 1.82 -3.20
N GLY A 324 15.28 2.40 -2.02
CA GLY A 324 14.06 2.85 -1.37
C GLY A 324 14.36 3.24 0.08
N TYR A 325 13.32 3.24 0.91
CA TYR A 325 13.43 3.62 2.32
C TYR A 325 13.27 2.43 3.28
N VAL A 326 13.06 1.22 2.76
CA VAL A 326 13.18 -0.03 3.52
C VAL A 326 14.55 -0.62 3.20
N VAL A 327 15.44 -0.69 4.18
CA VAL A 327 16.87 -1.00 3.97
C VAL A 327 17.30 -2.19 4.84
N PRO A 328 17.66 -3.32 4.21
CA PRO A 328 18.35 -4.40 4.90
C PRO A 328 19.74 -3.97 5.39
N THR A 329 20.18 -4.53 6.52
CA THR A 329 21.48 -4.17 7.13
C THR A 329 22.72 -4.59 6.31
N ASP A 330 22.55 -5.46 5.33
CA ASP A 330 23.62 -5.92 4.44
C ASP A 330 23.57 -5.30 3.04
N GLN A 331 22.71 -4.28 2.86
CA GLN A 331 22.56 -3.56 1.61
C GLN A 331 22.92 -2.08 1.77
N ASP A 332 23.76 -1.58 0.87
CA ASP A 332 24.03 -0.15 0.76
C ASP A 332 22.85 0.58 0.08
N ALA A 333 22.50 1.75 0.61
CA ALA A 333 21.51 2.65 0.03
C ALA A 333 22.13 4.01 -0.30
N ALA A 334 21.50 4.74 -1.18
CA ALA A 334 21.85 6.12 -1.50
C ALA A 334 20.67 7.05 -1.23
N LEU A 335 20.95 8.24 -0.73
CA LEU A 335 20.00 9.34 -0.62
C LEU A 335 20.45 10.50 -1.48
N PHE A 336 19.57 10.91 -2.38
CA PHE A 336 19.77 12.09 -3.24
C PHE A 336 18.82 13.19 -2.78
N LEU A 337 19.34 14.40 -2.62
CA LEU A 337 18.58 15.56 -2.19
C LEU A 337 18.66 16.66 -3.24
N LYS A 338 17.53 17.07 -3.77
CA LYS A 338 17.39 18.28 -4.58
C LYS A 338 16.80 19.36 -3.70
N THR A 339 17.58 20.40 -3.42
CA THR A 339 17.18 21.37 -2.41
C THR A 339 17.58 22.79 -2.83
N PRO A 340 16.73 23.80 -2.53
CA PRO A 340 17.05 25.20 -2.77
C PRO A 340 18.09 25.76 -1.78
N GLN A 341 18.28 25.12 -0.64
CA GLN A 341 19.20 25.54 0.42
C GLN A 341 20.26 24.46 0.65
N PRO A 342 21.53 24.84 0.94
CA PRO A 342 22.55 23.86 1.31
C PRO A 342 22.16 23.04 2.54
N VAL A 343 22.56 21.78 2.56
CA VAL A 343 22.43 20.91 3.73
C VAL A 343 23.45 21.35 4.77
N ALA A 344 22.99 21.76 5.94
CA ALA A 344 23.84 22.15 7.07
C ALA A 344 24.18 20.96 7.97
N LYS A 345 23.23 20.02 8.18
CA LYS A 345 23.40 18.88 9.08
C LYS A 345 22.48 17.71 8.68
N VAL A 346 22.94 16.48 8.90
CA VAL A 346 22.16 15.25 8.79
C VAL A 346 22.33 14.46 10.06
N GLU A 347 21.23 14.11 10.72
CA GLU A 347 21.22 13.37 11.99
C GLU A 347 20.33 12.14 11.89
N SER A 348 20.76 11.05 12.49
CA SER A 348 19.96 9.83 12.63
C SER A 348 19.16 9.83 13.92
N LEU A 349 17.89 9.48 13.83
CA LEU A 349 16.98 9.27 14.96
C LEU A 349 16.36 7.86 14.84
N PRO A 350 16.63 6.92 15.76
CA PRO A 350 17.57 7.05 16.90
C PRO A 350 19.02 7.20 16.42
N ALA A 351 19.85 7.76 17.30
CA ALA A 351 21.26 8.03 17.01
C ALA A 351 22.00 6.74 16.63
N GLY A 352 22.73 6.77 15.51
CA GLY A 352 23.53 5.66 15.02
C GLY A 352 22.75 4.53 14.32
N ALA A 353 21.44 4.62 14.21
CA ALA A 353 20.64 3.66 13.43
C ALA A 353 20.91 3.77 11.92
N LEU A 354 21.14 4.99 11.46
CA LEU A 354 21.54 5.28 10.09
C LEU A 354 22.84 6.09 10.07
N THR A 355 23.69 5.82 9.10
CA THR A 355 24.87 6.62 8.81
C THR A 355 24.73 7.18 7.40
N ALA A 356 24.66 8.50 7.26
CA ALA A 356 24.63 9.18 5.97
C ALA A 356 25.99 9.83 5.70
N THR A 357 26.75 9.25 4.79
CA THR A 357 28.08 9.76 4.42
C THR A 357 27.98 10.58 3.14
N PRO A 358 28.38 11.85 3.13
CA PRO A 358 28.30 12.67 1.93
C PRO A 358 29.24 12.15 0.84
N MET A 359 28.78 12.23 -0.40
CA MET A 359 29.53 11.92 -1.61
C MET A 359 29.57 13.14 -2.53
N ALA A 360 30.39 13.08 -3.58
CA ALA A 360 30.43 14.15 -4.59
C ALA A 360 29.03 14.39 -5.17
N SER A 361 28.61 15.65 -5.12
CA SER A 361 27.34 16.09 -5.72
C SER A 361 27.41 15.97 -7.24
N ALA A 362 26.30 15.55 -7.85
CA ALA A 362 26.19 15.43 -9.30
C ALA A 362 24.89 16.04 -9.81
N LYS A 363 24.96 16.77 -10.90
CA LYS A 363 23.80 17.38 -11.59
C LYS A 363 22.86 18.18 -10.67
N GLY A 364 23.42 18.84 -9.64
CA GLY A 364 22.67 19.65 -8.69
C GLY A 364 21.92 18.85 -7.63
N TRP A 365 22.23 17.55 -7.45
CA TRP A 365 21.80 16.72 -6.35
C TRP A 365 22.92 16.56 -5.33
N ALA A 366 22.65 16.83 -4.07
CA ALA A 366 23.51 16.37 -2.97
C ALA A 366 23.31 14.86 -2.82
N ARG A 367 24.39 14.11 -2.62
CA ARG A 367 24.39 12.65 -2.56
C ARG A 367 24.98 12.16 -1.25
N TYR A 368 24.34 11.15 -0.68
CA TYR A 368 24.79 10.44 0.52
C TYR A 368 24.74 8.94 0.30
N THR A 369 25.76 8.22 0.75
CA THR A 369 25.64 6.80 1.00
C THR A 369 24.96 6.62 2.36
N VAL A 370 23.93 5.80 2.41
CA VAL A 370 23.18 5.49 3.63
C VAL A 370 23.41 4.04 4.00
N ARG A 371 23.89 3.82 5.22
CA ARG A 371 24.04 2.48 5.81
C ARG A 371 23.21 2.36 7.06
N SER A 372 22.58 1.22 7.22
CA SER A 372 21.68 0.93 8.33
C SER A 372 22.33 0.01 9.36
N LYS A 373 21.90 0.16 10.61
CA LYS A 373 22.30 -0.72 11.72
C LYS A 373 21.11 -0.93 12.65
N GLY A 374 20.93 -2.16 13.08
CA GLY A 374 19.83 -2.49 13.99
C GLY A 374 18.58 -2.97 13.26
N TRP A 375 17.42 -2.55 13.71
CA TRP A 375 16.13 -2.98 13.17
C TRP A 375 15.03 -1.99 13.56
N GLY A 376 14.05 -1.78 12.66
CA GLY A 376 12.87 -0.96 12.90
C GLY A 376 12.96 0.44 12.32
N ARG A 377 12.09 1.34 12.77
CA ARG A 377 11.98 2.71 12.25
C ARG A 377 13.21 3.54 12.57
N ALA A 378 13.64 4.32 11.59
CA ALA A 378 14.68 5.32 11.75
C ALA A 378 14.39 6.53 10.86
N THR A 379 14.85 7.70 11.24
CA THR A 379 14.67 8.94 10.48
C THR A 379 16.00 9.64 10.31
N LEU A 380 16.28 10.15 9.11
CA LEU A 380 17.28 11.16 8.88
C LEU A 380 16.64 12.54 9.00
N ALA A 381 17.02 13.29 10.02
CA ALA A 381 16.64 14.69 10.17
C ALA A 381 17.69 15.56 9.44
N ILE A 382 17.27 16.18 8.34
CA ILE A 382 18.11 17.01 7.48
C ILE A 382 17.82 18.46 7.80
N THR A 383 18.78 19.17 8.36
CA THR A 383 18.69 20.61 8.62
C THR A 383 19.35 21.38 7.50
N TYR A 384 18.66 22.34 6.94
CA TYR A 384 19.14 23.22 5.88
C TYR A 384 19.74 24.52 6.44
N ALA A 385 20.47 25.24 5.60
CA ALA A 385 21.18 26.47 6.01
C ALA A 385 20.23 27.59 6.51
N ASP A 386 18.97 27.57 6.12
CA ASP A 386 17.94 28.53 6.59
C ASP A 386 17.24 28.08 7.90
N GLY A 387 17.70 26.97 8.48
CA GLY A 387 17.15 26.38 9.71
C GLY A 387 15.93 25.49 9.49
N SER A 388 15.41 25.35 8.26
CA SER A 388 14.30 24.42 7.98
C SER A 388 14.76 22.96 8.09
N VAL A 389 13.83 22.08 8.45
CA VAL A 389 14.11 20.65 8.68
C VAL A 389 13.26 19.78 7.77
N GLN A 390 13.91 18.81 7.16
CA GLN A 390 13.25 17.71 6.44
C GLN A 390 13.44 16.39 7.20
N ALA A 391 12.37 15.68 7.47
CA ALA A 391 12.41 14.33 8.02
C ALA A 391 12.29 13.30 6.90
N VAL A 392 13.31 12.46 6.70
CA VAL A 392 13.29 11.33 5.75
C VAL A 392 13.26 10.03 6.55
N SER A 393 12.14 9.33 6.50
CA SER A 393 11.92 8.13 7.30
C SER A 393 12.39 6.89 6.57
N TYR A 394 13.02 5.98 7.32
CA TYR A 394 13.49 4.66 6.88
C TYR A 394 12.91 3.57 7.77
N TYR A 395 12.86 2.36 7.23
CA TYR A 395 12.66 1.15 8.00
C TYR A 395 13.86 0.22 7.79
N ILE A 396 14.50 -0.22 8.86
CA ILE A 396 15.69 -1.08 8.83
C ILE A 396 15.25 -2.52 9.08
N THR A 397 15.69 -3.44 8.21
CA THR A 397 15.43 -4.86 8.37
C THR A 397 16.74 -5.64 8.52
N LYS A 398 16.67 -6.87 9.03
CA LYS A 398 17.75 -7.84 8.88
C LYS A 398 17.92 -8.24 7.40
N PRO A 399 19.01 -8.93 7.02
CA PRO A 399 19.15 -9.48 5.67
C PRO A 399 17.91 -10.25 5.24
N LEU A 400 17.47 -10.07 3.98
CA LEU A 400 16.17 -10.57 3.52
C LEU A 400 16.10 -12.10 3.51
N ASP A 401 17.20 -12.78 3.21
CA ASP A 401 17.29 -14.25 3.28
C ASP A 401 17.01 -14.78 4.70
N GLN A 402 17.48 -14.07 5.73
CA GLN A 402 17.20 -14.39 7.14
C GLN A 402 15.73 -14.10 7.47
N ALA A 403 15.19 -12.98 7.01
CA ALA A 403 13.78 -12.65 7.24
C ALA A 403 12.86 -13.73 6.64
N MET A 404 13.16 -14.20 5.42
CA MET A 404 12.42 -15.27 4.76
C MET A 404 12.52 -16.60 5.51
N ALA A 405 13.73 -16.98 5.94
CA ALA A 405 13.93 -18.20 6.70
C ALA A 405 13.17 -18.18 8.04
N ASP A 406 13.19 -17.04 8.72
CA ASP A 406 12.47 -16.89 9.99
C ASP A 406 10.96 -16.91 9.81
N LEU A 407 10.41 -16.28 8.74
CA LEU A 407 9.00 -16.35 8.38
C LEU A 407 8.54 -17.80 8.17
N GLY A 408 9.26 -18.57 7.34
CA GLY A 408 8.94 -19.98 7.07
C GLY A 408 8.97 -20.83 8.34
N ARG A 409 10.02 -20.67 9.15
CA ARG A 409 10.14 -21.36 10.43
C ARG A 409 9.01 -21.00 11.39
N PHE A 410 8.68 -19.70 11.53
CA PHE A 410 7.61 -19.26 12.43
C PHE A 410 6.26 -19.84 11.99
N SER A 411 5.92 -19.73 10.72
CA SER A 411 4.65 -20.23 10.17
C SER A 411 4.52 -21.74 10.33
N THR A 412 5.58 -22.50 10.11
CA THR A 412 5.54 -23.99 10.20
C THR A 412 5.80 -24.53 11.60
N THR A 413 6.08 -23.68 12.59
CA THR A 413 6.24 -24.11 14.00
C THR A 413 5.21 -23.46 14.93
N GLN A 414 5.23 -22.13 15.06
CA GLN A 414 4.36 -21.42 16.00
C GLN A 414 2.91 -21.34 15.53
N GLN A 415 2.69 -21.30 14.21
CA GLN A 415 1.33 -21.28 13.62
C GLN A 415 0.87 -22.68 13.19
N TRP A 416 1.71 -23.69 13.32
CA TRP A 416 1.34 -25.05 12.99
C TRP A 416 0.36 -25.61 14.01
N TYR A 417 -0.81 -26.00 13.51
CA TYR A 417 -1.88 -26.57 14.30
C TYR A 417 -2.13 -28.02 13.86
N GLU A 418 -2.08 -28.95 14.82
CA GLU A 418 -2.29 -30.35 14.58
C GLU A 418 -3.09 -30.94 15.75
N ASP A 419 -4.40 -30.91 15.60
CA ASP A 419 -5.35 -31.45 16.58
C ASP A 419 -6.36 -32.39 15.88
N LYS A 420 -6.19 -33.68 16.12
CA LYS A 420 -7.08 -34.70 15.54
C LYS A 420 -8.52 -34.62 16.04
N ALA A 421 -8.77 -33.91 17.13
CA ALA A 421 -10.08 -33.65 17.66
C ALA A 421 -10.75 -32.40 17.11
N ASP A 422 -10.09 -31.65 16.23
CA ASP A 422 -10.67 -30.46 15.61
C ASP A 422 -11.93 -30.83 14.81
N PRO A 423 -13.10 -30.26 15.16
CA PRO A 423 -14.36 -30.68 14.53
C PRO A 423 -14.58 -30.04 13.15
N PHE A 424 -13.64 -29.24 12.67
CA PHE A 424 -13.77 -28.47 11.43
C PHE A 424 -12.80 -28.96 10.32
N GLY A 425 -12.06 -30.06 10.56
CA GLY A 425 -11.16 -30.65 9.57
C GLY A 425 -9.86 -29.82 9.36
N ARG A 426 -9.45 -28.97 10.31
CA ARG A 426 -8.23 -28.16 10.21
C ARG A 426 -7.02 -28.89 10.79
N ASN A 427 -6.76 -30.08 10.32
CA ASN A 427 -5.70 -30.93 10.85
C ASN A 427 -4.98 -31.72 9.74
N PRO A 428 -3.71 -31.34 9.37
CA PRO A 428 -2.92 -30.22 9.91
C PRO A 428 -3.32 -28.87 9.32
N ALA A 429 -3.02 -27.76 10.01
CA ALA A 429 -3.24 -26.41 9.53
C ALA A 429 -2.11 -25.45 9.91
N ILE A 430 -2.02 -24.33 9.17
CA ILE A 430 -1.34 -23.12 9.61
C ILE A 430 -2.43 -22.08 9.85
N LEU A 431 -2.69 -21.74 11.11
CA LEU A 431 -3.75 -20.82 11.51
C LEU A 431 -3.20 -19.43 11.83
N THR A 432 -4.07 -18.44 11.80
CA THR A 432 -3.77 -17.10 12.32
C THR A 432 -3.20 -17.20 13.74
N TYR A 433 -2.14 -16.48 14.02
CA TYR A 433 -1.46 -16.46 15.32
C TYR A 433 -1.76 -15.14 16.04
N ASP A 434 -2.05 -15.24 17.34
CA ASP A 434 -2.15 -14.10 18.23
C ASP A 434 -0.85 -13.92 19.01
N ARG A 435 -0.06 -12.92 18.62
CA ARG A 435 1.24 -12.63 19.23
C ARG A 435 1.12 -12.22 20.71
N GLU A 436 0.03 -11.58 21.11
CA GLU A 436 -0.21 -11.21 22.51
C GLU A 436 -0.60 -12.42 23.36
N ALA A 437 -1.43 -13.30 22.83
CA ALA A 437 -1.83 -14.52 23.52
C ALA A 437 -0.79 -15.64 23.42
N GLY A 438 0.18 -15.54 22.50
CA GLY A 438 1.20 -16.54 22.28
C GLY A 438 0.66 -17.87 21.73
N LYS A 439 -0.42 -17.85 20.96
CA LYS A 439 -1.09 -19.05 20.45
C LYS A 439 -1.82 -18.81 19.12
N VAL A 440 -2.16 -19.90 18.45
CA VAL A 440 -3.02 -19.89 17.28
C VAL A 440 -4.45 -19.52 17.63
N VAL A 441 -5.14 -18.85 16.70
CA VAL A 441 -6.54 -18.43 16.83
C VAL A 441 -7.44 -19.55 16.28
N THR A 442 -7.88 -20.46 17.14
CA THR A 442 -8.73 -21.59 16.74
C THR A 442 -10.19 -21.21 16.57
N GLN A 443 -10.62 -20.08 17.14
CA GLN A 443 -11.98 -19.55 17.01
C GLN A 443 -11.97 -18.01 17.09
N ASP A 444 -12.76 -17.39 16.24
CA ASP A 444 -12.99 -15.94 16.19
C ASP A 444 -14.42 -15.72 15.64
N PRO A 445 -15.20 -14.75 16.13
CA PRO A 445 -16.56 -14.49 15.63
C PRO A 445 -16.55 -14.03 14.16
N ARG A 446 -15.41 -13.59 13.64
CA ARG A 446 -15.15 -13.47 12.21
C ARG A 446 -14.62 -14.82 11.71
N VAL A 447 -15.53 -15.69 11.35
CA VAL A 447 -15.23 -17.13 11.10
C VAL A 447 -14.15 -17.37 10.06
N TRP A 448 -13.92 -16.41 9.16
CA TRP A 448 -12.82 -16.51 8.18
C TRP A 448 -11.42 -16.46 8.80
N ILE A 449 -11.23 -15.81 9.97
CA ILE A 449 -9.93 -15.75 10.66
C ILE A 449 -9.40 -17.15 10.99
N SER A 450 -10.31 -18.03 11.41
CA SER A 450 -10.00 -19.43 11.75
C SER A 450 -10.40 -20.40 10.64
N GLY A 451 -10.82 -19.88 9.47
CA GLY A 451 -11.48 -20.66 8.42
C GLY A 451 -10.58 -21.12 7.26
N MET A 452 -9.34 -20.64 7.19
CA MET A 452 -8.30 -21.02 6.23
C MET A 452 -8.55 -20.67 4.76
N SER A 453 -9.69 -20.13 4.36
CA SER A 453 -10.05 -19.96 2.96
C SER A 453 -10.03 -18.50 2.50
N ASP A 454 -10.65 -17.62 3.24
CA ASP A 454 -10.65 -16.18 2.97
C ASP A 454 -9.34 -15.54 3.43
N GLU A 455 -9.01 -14.37 2.91
CA GLU A 455 -7.73 -13.67 3.07
C GLU A 455 -7.21 -13.67 4.52
N GLY A 456 -8.08 -13.38 5.52
CA GLY A 456 -7.69 -13.33 6.92
C GLY A 456 -7.30 -14.69 7.52
N GLY A 457 -7.76 -15.79 6.95
CA GLY A 457 -7.41 -17.14 7.39
C GLY A 457 -6.42 -17.87 6.47
N ALA A 458 -6.39 -17.49 5.19
CA ALA A 458 -5.46 -18.07 4.21
C ALA A 458 -4.05 -17.48 4.33
N GLY A 459 -3.93 -16.22 4.76
CA GLY A 459 -2.69 -15.46 4.66
C GLY A 459 -1.47 -16.15 5.21
N SER A 460 -1.56 -16.75 6.37
CA SER A 460 -0.40 -17.39 7.01
C SER A 460 0.12 -18.59 6.23
N TRP A 461 -0.74 -19.48 5.73
CA TRP A 461 -0.28 -20.63 4.98
C TRP A 461 0.11 -20.28 3.55
N VAL A 462 -0.52 -19.26 2.92
CA VAL A 462 -0.09 -18.74 1.61
C VAL A 462 1.34 -18.19 1.70
N ALA A 463 1.67 -17.41 2.75
CA ALA A 463 3.04 -16.93 2.95
C ALA A 463 4.05 -18.07 3.08
N ALA A 464 3.73 -19.07 3.91
CA ALA A 464 4.61 -20.22 4.14
C ALA A 464 4.89 -21.01 2.85
N ILE A 465 3.87 -21.18 2.01
CA ILE A 465 4.00 -21.88 0.71
C ILE A 465 4.72 -21.01 -0.30
N ALA A 466 4.33 -19.73 -0.47
CA ALA A 466 4.94 -18.84 -1.45
C ALA A 466 6.46 -18.67 -1.23
N LYS A 467 6.91 -18.67 0.02
CA LYS A 467 8.33 -18.65 0.38
C LYS A 467 9.12 -19.81 -0.25
N GLN A 468 8.50 -20.94 -0.52
CA GLN A 468 9.18 -22.12 -1.09
C GLN A 468 9.55 -21.97 -2.57
N LEU A 469 8.98 -20.97 -3.27
CA LEU A 469 9.35 -20.70 -4.67
C LEU A 469 10.84 -20.42 -4.84
N ASP A 470 11.39 -19.63 -3.94
CA ASP A 470 12.76 -19.12 -4.05
C ASP A 470 13.69 -19.65 -2.94
N ASN A 471 13.14 -19.99 -1.80
CA ASN A 471 13.88 -20.46 -0.62
C ASN A 471 13.27 -21.77 -0.09
N PRO A 472 13.31 -22.87 -0.87
CA PRO A 472 12.74 -24.13 -0.48
C PRO A 472 13.47 -24.71 0.73
N ASP A 473 12.69 -25.12 1.75
CA ASP A 473 13.19 -25.78 2.94
C ASP A 473 12.56 -27.18 3.08
N PRO A 474 13.36 -28.26 3.16
CA PRO A 474 12.83 -29.63 3.18
C PRO A 474 11.91 -29.92 4.37
N VAL A 475 12.17 -29.33 5.54
CA VAL A 475 11.35 -29.56 6.75
C VAL A 475 10.00 -28.86 6.62
N GLU A 476 10.02 -27.62 6.13
CA GLU A 476 8.80 -26.86 5.88
C GLU A 476 7.96 -27.52 4.77
N ILE A 477 8.57 -27.89 3.65
CA ILE A 477 7.92 -28.55 2.53
C ILE A 477 7.23 -29.85 2.96
N ALA A 478 7.86 -30.67 3.81
CA ALA A 478 7.23 -31.88 4.30
C ALA A 478 5.92 -31.61 5.05
N LYS A 479 5.83 -30.53 5.82
CA LYS A 479 4.60 -30.09 6.47
C LYS A 479 3.59 -29.49 5.48
N LEU A 480 4.08 -28.66 4.56
CA LEU A 480 3.24 -28.00 3.58
C LEU A 480 2.57 -28.98 2.59
N GLN A 481 3.23 -30.08 2.24
CA GLN A 481 2.62 -31.16 1.48
C GLN A 481 1.42 -31.73 2.23
N ARG A 482 1.59 -32.07 3.52
CA ARG A 482 0.51 -32.57 4.35
C ARG A 482 -0.65 -31.57 4.46
N LEU A 483 -0.34 -30.30 4.67
CA LEU A 483 -1.36 -29.25 4.69
C LEU A 483 -2.18 -29.21 3.39
N VAL A 484 -1.48 -29.25 2.23
CA VAL A 484 -2.16 -29.21 0.93
C VAL A 484 -2.97 -30.48 0.68
N ASP A 485 -2.40 -31.63 0.94
CA ASP A 485 -3.01 -32.91 0.61
C ASP A 485 -4.15 -33.27 1.59
N GLU A 486 -3.92 -33.13 2.90
CA GLU A 486 -4.85 -33.57 3.93
C GLU A 486 -5.97 -32.53 4.17
N THR A 487 -5.63 -31.25 4.27
CA THR A 487 -6.58 -30.20 4.67
C THR A 487 -7.11 -29.39 3.49
N ILE A 488 -6.24 -28.86 2.64
CA ILE A 488 -6.70 -28.00 1.53
C ILE A 488 -7.46 -28.84 0.52
N GLN A 489 -6.87 -29.91 0.00
CA GLN A 489 -7.50 -30.80 -0.97
C GLN A 489 -8.58 -31.68 -0.33
N GLY A 490 -8.36 -32.14 0.93
CA GLY A 490 -9.27 -33.07 1.61
C GLY A 490 -10.53 -32.42 2.12
N ASP A 491 -10.41 -31.24 2.75
CA ASP A 491 -11.51 -30.61 3.47
C ASP A 491 -11.93 -29.24 2.91
N LEU A 492 -10.97 -28.37 2.56
CA LEU A 492 -11.29 -27.02 2.10
C LEU A 492 -11.84 -27.02 0.66
N GLN A 493 -11.30 -27.84 -0.21
CA GLN A 493 -11.84 -28.07 -1.54
C GLN A 493 -12.91 -29.16 -1.52
N VAL A 494 -13.74 -29.16 -2.56
CA VAL A 494 -14.64 -30.29 -2.82
C VAL A 494 -13.80 -31.33 -3.58
N PRO A 495 -13.56 -32.52 -3.02
CA PRO A 495 -12.60 -33.45 -3.59
C PRO A 495 -13.06 -34.16 -4.87
N ASP A 496 -14.37 -34.34 -5.05
CA ASP A 496 -14.95 -35.11 -6.16
C ASP A 496 -16.34 -34.61 -6.59
N GLY A 497 -16.92 -35.27 -7.59
CA GLY A 497 -18.24 -34.94 -8.09
C GLY A 497 -18.32 -33.71 -8.97
N PRO A 498 -19.52 -33.15 -9.22
CA PRO A 498 -19.73 -32.06 -10.15
C PRO A 498 -19.07 -30.75 -9.75
N HIS A 499 -18.73 -30.57 -8.48
CA HIS A 499 -18.07 -29.40 -7.93
C HIS A 499 -16.61 -29.65 -7.56
N ALA A 500 -16.00 -30.74 -8.04
CA ALA A 500 -14.60 -31.05 -7.74
C ALA A 500 -13.68 -29.86 -8.01
N GLY A 501 -12.77 -29.58 -7.09
CA GLY A 501 -11.85 -28.44 -7.12
C GLY A 501 -12.42 -27.11 -6.64
N ALA A 502 -13.74 -27.03 -6.36
CA ALA A 502 -14.35 -25.82 -5.81
C ALA A 502 -13.92 -25.58 -4.36
N VAL A 503 -13.80 -24.31 -3.97
CA VAL A 503 -13.27 -23.89 -2.66
C VAL A 503 -14.40 -23.41 -1.77
N ARG A 504 -14.49 -23.99 -0.57
CA ARG A 504 -15.44 -23.57 0.46
C ARG A 504 -15.06 -22.21 1.03
N LYS A 505 -16.06 -21.45 1.42
CA LYS A 505 -15.86 -20.10 1.97
C LYS A 505 -15.11 -20.11 3.30
N SER A 506 -15.30 -21.14 4.13
CA SER A 506 -14.59 -21.33 5.40
C SER A 506 -14.73 -22.76 5.88
N LEU A 507 -13.70 -23.32 6.52
CA LEU A 507 -13.80 -24.56 7.29
C LEU A 507 -14.44 -24.32 8.65
N PHE A 508 -14.07 -23.23 9.31
CA PHE A 508 -14.65 -22.85 10.60
C PHE A 508 -16.02 -22.17 10.41
N TYR A 509 -16.97 -22.49 11.26
CA TYR A 509 -18.33 -21.92 11.27
C TYR A 509 -18.90 -21.89 12.68
N TYR A 510 -19.96 -21.13 12.91
CA TYR A 510 -20.68 -21.07 14.18
C TYR A 510 -21.95 -21.92 14.16
N ASP A 511 -21.93 -23.03 14.88
CA ASP A 511 -23.07 -23.92 15.09
C ASP A 511 -23.00 -24.54 16.49
N PRO A 512 -23.51 -23.83 17.52
CA PRO A 512 -23.45 -24.32 18.89
C PRO A 512 -24.30 -25.57 19.15
N ALA A 513 -25.25 -25.90 18.27
CA ALA A 513 -26.02 -27.13 18.37
C ALA A 513 -25.25 -28.36 17.91
N ALA A 514 -24.43 -28.18 16.83
CA ALA A 514 -23.54 -29.23 16.32
C ALA A 514 -22.31 -29.43 17.22
N HIS A 515 -21.82 -28.36 17.87
CA HIS A 515 -20.59 -28.37 18.68
C HIS A 515 -20.86 -27.81 20.10
N PRO A 516 -21.62 -28.51 20.95
CA PRO A 516 -21.95 -28.03 22.31
C PRO A 516 -20.68 -27.82 23.16
N GLY A 517 -20.56 -26.63 23.74
CA GLY A 517 -19.42 -26.31 24.63
C GLY A 517 -18.08 -25.98 23.94
N TYR A 518 -18.04 -25.97 22.63
CA TYR A 518 -16.80 -25.62 21.89
C TYR A 518 -16.52 -24.12 21.88
N TYR A 519 -17.54 -23.31 21.65
CA TYR A 519 -17.41 -21.86 21.46
C TYR A 519 -17.24 -21.12 22.77
N ASP A 520 -16.34 -20.14 22.81
CA ASP A 520 -16.10 -19.29 23.96
C ASP A 520 -17.38 -18.49 24.29
N PRO A 521 -17.98 -18.69 25.46
CA PRO A 521 -19.21 -17.99 25.84
C PRO A 521 -19.03 -16.50 26.12
N THR A 522 -17.80 -16.02 26.23
CA THR A 522 -17.50 -14.60 26.45
C THR A 522 -17.46 -13.80 25.15
N VAL A 523 -17.47 -14.48 24.02
CA VAL A 523 -17.43 -13.87 22.68
C VAL A 523 -18.86 -13.64 22.17
N ASP A 524 -19.10 -12.49 21.56
CA ASP A 524 -20.37 -12.21 20.87
C ASP A 524 -20.39 -12.90 19.50
N TRP A 525 -21.05 -14.04 19.45
CA TRP A 525 -21.29 -14.83 18.23
C TRP A 525 -22.52 -14.37 17.44
N LYS A 526 -23.26 -13.38 17.90
CA LYS A 526 -24.46 -12.85 17.21
C LYS A 526 -24.10 -11.70 16.27
N THR A 527 -23.09 -11.92 15.44
CA THR A 527 -22.62 -10.97 14.45
C THR A 527 -22.87 -11.50 13.04
N TRP A 528 -22.87 -10.62 12.04
CA TRP A 528 -23.01 -11.03 10.64
C TRP A 528 -21.79 -11.85 10.17
N THR A 529 -20.69 -11.79 10.91
CA THR A 529 -19.42 -12.46 10.61
C THR A 529 -19.40 -13.91 11.10
N SER A 530 -20.31 -14.28 11.98
CA SER A 530 -20.43 -15.63 12.55
C SER A 530 -21.26 -16.53 11.62
N TRP A 531 -20.67 -16.91 10.49
CA TRP A 531 -21.35 -17.68 9.46
C TRP A 531 -21.78 -19.04 9.95
N SER A 532 -22.98 -19.46 9.52
CA SER A 532 -23.48 -20.82 9.73
C SER A 532 -22.67 -21.85 8.91
N LYS A 533 -22.82 -23.13 9.20
CA LYS A 533 -22.25 -24.22 8.40
C LYS A 533 -22.62 -24.12 6.92
N LYS A 534 -23.84 -23.71 6.62
CA LYS A 534 -24.33 -23.53 5.24
C LYS A 534 -23.58 -22.39 4.56
N ASP A 535 -23.45 -21.24 5.22
CA ASP A 535 -22.80 -20.05 4.63
C ASP A 535 -21.29 -20.25 4.49
N ALA A 536 -20.66 -20.95 5.44
CA ALA A 536 -19.25 -21.33 5.39
C ALA A 536 -18.96 -22.34 4.28
N GLY A 537 -19.92 -23.23 3.99
CA GLY A 537 -19.82 -24.21 2.89
C GLY A 537 -20.12 -23.66 1.51
N ASP A 538 -20.48 -22.37 1.36
CA ASP A 538 -20.71 -21.73 0.07
C ASP A 538 -19.46 -21.74 -0.82
N LEU A 539 -19.65 -21.99 -2.11
CA LEU A 539 -18.57 -22.10 -3.11
C LEU A 539 -18.42 -20.84 -3.99
N GLY A 540 -19.33 -19.88 -3.83
CA GLY A 540 -19.49 -18.74 -4.73
C GLY A 540 -18.49 -17.59 -4.50
N ARG A 541 -17.55 -17.68 -3.56
CA ARG A 541 -16.58 -16.63 -3.28
C ARG A 541 -15.29 -16.82 -4.11
N ALA A 542 -15.22 -16.20 -5.28
CA ALA A 542 -14.07 -16.35 -6.20
C ALA A 542 -12.75 -15.90 -5.59
N TYR A 543 -12.75 -14.97 -4.63
CA TYR A 543 -11.53 -14.48 -3.98
C TYR A 543 -10.72 -15.55 -3.24
N ASN A 544 -11.33 -16.66 -2.87
CA ASN A 544 -10.67 -17.77 -2.16
C ASN A 544 -9.89 -18.71 -3.08
N TYR A 545 -10.20 -18.73 -4.36
CA TYR A 545 -9.63 -19.69 -5.32
C TYR A 545 -8.17 -19.42 -5.67
N PRO A 546 -7.70 -18.15 -5.84
CA PRO A 546 -6.28 -17.87 -6.05
C PRO A 546 -5.39 -18.42 -4.95
N HIS A 547 -5.79 -18.29 -3.69
CA HIS A 547 -5.02 -18.79 -2.54
C HIS A 547 -4.75 -20.29 -2.66
N VAL A 548 -5.80 -21.06 -2.94
CA VAL A 548 -5.68 -22.52 -3.11
C VAL A 548 -4.89 -22.90 -4.36
N ALA A 549 -5.11 -22.16 -5.46
CA ALA A 549 -4.35 -22.36 -6.69
C ALA A 549 -2.85 -22.12 -6.49
N ILE A 550 -2.47 -21.11 -5.68
CA ILE A 550 -1.07 -20.85 -5.29
C ILE A 550 -0.50 -22.06 -4.54
N GLY A 551 -1.26 -22.61 -3.58
CA GLY A 551 -0.81 -23.77 -2.81
C GLY A 551 -0.38 -24.93 -3.72
N HIS A 552 -1.22 -25.31 -4.66
CA HIS A 552 -0.92 -26.36 -5.63
C HIS A 552 0.20 -25.95 -6.59
N TRP A 553 0.15 -24.75 -7.16
CA TRP A 553 1.11 -24.29 -8.14
C TRP A 553 2.54 -24.20 -7.58
N VAL A 554 2.71 -23.72 -6.35
CA VAL A 554 4.05 -23.65 -5.73
C VAL A 554 4.60 -25.05 -5.50
N LEU A 555 3.80 -25.99 -5.00
CA LEU A 555 4.25 -27.37 -4.83
C LEU A 555 4.58 -28.05 -6.17
N TYR A 556 3.83 -27.73 -7.24
CA TYR A 556 4.21 -28.13 -8.58
C TYR A 556 5.62 -27.62 -8.94
N ARG A 557 5.89 -26.33 -8.75
CA ARG A 557 7.18 -25.72 -9.08
C ARG A 557 8.31 -26.35 -8.28
N VAL A 558 8.11 -26.59 -6.98
CA VAL A 558 9.10 -27.25 -6.14
C VAL A 558 9.33 -28.71 -6.58
N ALA A 559 8.27 -29.48 -6.77
CA ALA A 559 8.37 -30.88 -7.22
C ALA A 559 9.10 -31.02 -8.57
N ARG A 560 8.89 -30.05 -9.46
CA ARG A 560 9.42 -30.06 -10.82
C ARG A 560 10.90 -29.66 -10.89
N ASN A 561 11.34 -28.78 -10.01
CA ASN A 561 12.67 -28.16 -10.07
C ASN A 561 13.64 -28.65 -8.98
N HIS A 562 13.13 -29.24 -7.90
CA HIS A 562 13.92 -29.76 -6.77
C HIS A 562 13.57 -31.23 -6.48
N PRO A 563 14.14 -32.18 -7.25
CA PRO A 563 13.80 -33.59 -7.11
C PRO A 563 13.97 -34.11 -5.68
N GLY A 564 12.95 -34.81 -5.19
CA GLY A 564 12.96 -35.42 -3.86
C GLY A 564 12.51 -34.51 -2.72
N LEU A 565 12.23 -33.23 -2.94
CA LEU A 565 11.65 -32.36 -1.91
C LEU A 565 10.15 -32.57 -1.74
N VAL A 566 9.41 -32.73 -2.81
CA VAL A 566 7.99 -33.06 -2.81
C VAL A 566 7.85 -34.54 -3.14
N THR A 567 7.28 -35.32 -2.22
CA THR A 567 7.25 -36.80 -2.30
C THR A 567 5.87 -37.40 -2.23
N ALA A 568 4.85 -36.64 -1.79
CA ALA A 568 3.48 -37.15 -1.67
C ALA A 568 2.85 -37.44 -3.02
N HIS A 569 2.98 -36.53 -3.97
CA HIS A 569 2.44 -36.70 -5.31
C HIS A 569 3.48 -36.28 -6.37
N PRO A 570 3.37 -36.75 -7.62
CA PRO A 570 4.19 -36.27 -8.73
C PRO A 570 3.81 -34.81 -9.08
N TRP A 571 4.75 -34.07 -9.65
CA TRP A 571 4.53 -32.64 -10.04
C TRP A 571 3.26 -32.43 -10.88
N ARG A 572 2.91 -33.39 -11.73
CA ARG A 572 1.72 -33.35 -12.58
C ARG A 572 0.45 -33.25 -11.77
N TRP A 573 0.33 -34.00 -10.68
CA TRP A 573 -0.82 -33.97 -9.79
C TRP A 573 -1.10 -32.55 -9.25
N TYR A 574 -0.06 -31.85 -8.80
CA TYR A 574 -0.21 -30.50 -8.29
C TYR A 574 -0.59 -29.49 -9.36
N LEU A 575 -0.01 -29.57 -10.55
CA LEU A 575 -0.37 -28.68 -11.67
C LEU A 575 -1.81 -28.91 -12.14
N ASP A 576 -2.25 -30.16 -12.16
CA ASP A 576 -3.62 -30.52 -12.51
C ASP A 576 -4.61 -29.94 -11.48
N HIS A 577 -4.30 -29.97 -10.18
CA HIS A 577 -5.16 -29.38 -9.13
C HIS A 577 -5.16 -27.85 -9.16
N ALA A 578 -4.06 -27.20 -9.50
CA ALA A 578 -4.04 -25.76 -9.74
C ALA A 578 -4.96 -25.36 -10.91
N TYR A 579 -4.91 -26.14 -12.00
CA TYR A 579 -5.82 -25.98 -13.15
C TYR A 579 -7.28 -26.24 -12.76
N GLN A 580 -7.58 -27.35 -12.05
CA GLN A 580 -8.94 -27.68 -11.60
C GLN A 580 -9.51 -26.59 -10.69
N THR A 581 -8.74 -26.06 -9.77
CA THR A 581 -9.16 -24.94 -8.90
C THR A 581 -9.57 -23.73 -9.72
N THR A 582 -8.77 -23.37 -10.74
CA THR A 582 -9.04 -22.22 -11.62
C THR A 582 -10.33 -22.45 -12.44
N THR A 583 -10.54 -23.65 -12.98
CA THR A 583 -11.75 -23.95 -13.75
C THR A 583 -12.99 -24.08 -12.88
N ALA A 584 -12.86 -24.61 -11.67
CA ALA A 584 -13.92 -24.67 -10.70
C ALA A 584 -14.40 -23.27 -10.28
N MET A 585 -13.49 -22.30 -10.13
CA MET A 585 -13.84 -20.90 -9.87
C MET A 585 -14.81 -20.36 -10.92
N MET A 586 -14.52 -20.61 -12.20
CA MET A 586 -15.36 -20.11 -13.29
C MET A 586 -16.74 -20.78 -13.32
N ARG A 587 -16.84 -22.02 -12.84
CA ARG A 587 -18.07 -22.80 -12.79
C ARG A 587 -18.91 -22.44 -11.55
N ASP A 588 -18.29 -22.36 -10.38
CA ASP A 588 -18.99 -22.33 -9.09
C ASP A 588 -19.06 -20.94 -8.46
N ALA A 589 -18.20 -20.00 -8.87
CA ALA A 589 -18.14 -18.64 -8.34
C ALA A 589 -18.32 -17.54 -9.41
N PRO A 590 -19.25 -17.66 -10.39
CA PRO A 590 -19.28 -16.80 -11.58
C PRO A 590 -19.55 -15.32 -11.29
N TYR A 591 -20.21 -14.99 -10.19
CA TYR A 591 -20.51 -13.59 -9.84
C TYR A 591 -19.25 -12.77 -9.62
N TYR A 592 -18.32 -13.27 -8.80
CA TYR A 592 -17.11 -12.50 -8.46
C TYR A 592 -16.02 -12.59 -9.53
N THR A 593 -16.13 -13.49 -10.52
CA THR A 593 -15.16 -13.58 -11.62
C THR A 593 -15.18 -12.38 -12.57
N GLN A 594 -16.19 -11.51 -12.45
CA GLN A 594 -16.22 -10.24 -13.17
C GLN A 594 -15.21 -9.21 -12.63
N PHE A 595 -14.71 -9.38 -11.41
CA PHE A 595 -13.69 -8.54 -10.82
C PHE A 595 -12.30 -9.16 -10.97
N GLY A 596 -11.25 -8.35 -10.92
CA GLY A 596 -9.92 -8.87 -10.65
C GLY A 596 -9.84 -9.41 -9.23
N LEU A 597 -9.13 -10.50 -9.06
CA LEU A 597 -8.99 -11.17 -7.78
C LEU A 597 -7.61 -10.90 -7.19
N MET A 598 -7.56 -10.73 -5.89
CA MET A 598 -6.31 -10.69 -5.15
C MET A 598 -5.49 -11.93 -5.48
N GLU A 599 -4.20 -11.75 -5.86
CA GLU A 599 -3.30 -12.84 -6.28
C GLU A 599 -3.72 -13.58 -7.57
N GLY A 600 -4.78 -13.12 -8.26
CA GLY A 600 -5.30 -13.80 -9.45
C GLY A 600 -4.35 -13.79 -10.65
N ASP A 601 -3.27 -13.03 -10.63
CA ASP A 601 -2.17 -13.09 -11.59
C ASP A 601 -1.47 -14.46 -11.62
N VAL A 602 -1.57 -15.26 -10.55
CA VAL A 602 -1.10 -16.68 -10.52
C VAL A 602 -1.70 -17.50 -11.66
N PHE A 603 -2.92 -17.19 -12.08
CA PHE A 603 -3.57 -17.92 -13.17
C PHE A 603 -2.82 -17.78 -14.50
N VAL A 604 -2.15 -16.65 -14.75
CA VAL A 604 -1.29 -16.47 -15.92
C VAL A 604 -0.09 -17.40 -15.85
N ASP A 605 0.51 -17.55 -14.69
CA ASP A 605 1.69 -18.40 -14.50
C ASP A 605 1.33 -19.89 -14.56
N ILE A 606 0.17 -20.29 -14.02
CA ILE A 606 -0.37 -21.64 -14.18
C ILE A 606 -0.58 -21.95 -15.68
N LEU A 607 -1.18 -21.03 -16.45
CA LEU A 607 -1.40 -21.20 -17.87
C LEU A 607 -0.07 -21.34 -18.65
N LYS A 608 0.93 -20.52 -18.33
CA LYS A 608 2.27 -20.62 -18.92
C LYS A 608 2.92 -21.98 -18.62
N ASP A 609 2.76 -22.48 -17.39
CA ASP A 609 3.32 -23.76 -16.97
C ASP A 609 2.59 -24.94 -17.64
N LEU A 610 1.26 -24.90 -17.77
CA LEU A 610 0.51 -25.89 -18.56
C LEU A 610 1.02 -25.97 -20.00
N LYS A 611 1.23 -24.82 -20.64
CA LYS A 611 1.79 -24.75 -22.01
C LYS A 611 3.21 -25.33 -22.06
N ARG A 612 4.04 -24.98 -21.10
CA ARG A 612 5.45 -25.46 -21.05
C ARG A 612 5.57 -26.95 -20.78
N GLU A 613 4.67 -27.54 -20.03
CA GLU A 613 4.63 -28.97 -19.76
C GLU A 613 3.88 -29.76 -20.88
N GLY A 614 3.40 -29.09 -21.92
CA GLY A 614 2.72 -29.69 -23.05
C GLY A 614 1.29 -30.14 -22.77
N LEU A 615 0.65 -29.60 -21.74
CA LEU A 615 -0.73 -29.89 -21.33
C LEU A 615 -1.71 -29.04 -22.18
N THR A 616 -1.75 -29.36 -23.46
CA THR A 616 -2.40 -28.52 -24.49
C THR A 616 -3.91 -28.38 -24.29
N ALA A 617 -4.58 -29.45 -23.87
CA ALA A 617 -6.03 -29.43 -23.69
C ALA A 617 -6.42 -28.51 -22.50
N GLU A 618 -5.74 -28.69 -21.36
CA GLU A 618 -5.93 -27.94 -20.15
C GLU A 618 -5.58 -26.46 -20.37
N ALA A 619 -4.46 -26.19 -21.05
CA ALA A 619 -4.04 -24.85 -21.38
C ALA A 619 -5.05 -24.13 -22.29
N THR A 620 -5.60 -24.83 -23.30
CA THR A 620 -6.58 -24.26 -24.21
C THR A 620 -7.88 -23.89 -23.49
N GLU A 621 -8.37 -24.76 -22.64
CA GLU A 621 -9.61 -24.50 -21.89
C GLU A 621 -9.40 -23.36 -20.86
N MET A 622 -8.31 -23.38 -20.12
CA MET A 622 -8.01 -22.32 -19.18
C MET A 622 -7.87 -20.95 -19.88
N GLU A 623 -7.13 -20.91 -21.00
CA GLU A 623 -6.99 -19.68 -21.78
C GLU A 623 -8.33 -19.15 -22.30
N ARG A 624 -9.22 -20.06 -22.74
CA ARG A 624 -10.58 -19.71 -23.18
C ARG A 624 -11.38 -19.08 -22.05
N LEU A 625 -11.35 -19.66 -20.85
CA LEU A 625 -12.06 -19.17 -19.68
C LEU A 625 -11.53 -17.81 -19.21
N MET A 626 -10.21 -17.65 -19.14
CA MET A 626 -9.59 -16.40 -18.74
C MET A 626 -9.80 -15.29 -19.78
N LYS A 627 -9.89 -15.67 -21.07
CA LYS A 627 -10.23 -14.72 -22.12
C LYS A 627 -11.63 -14.14 -21.97
N GLN A 628 -12.59 -14.89 -21.47
CA GLN A 628 -13.94 -14.36 -21.18
C GLN A 628 -13.90 -13.23 -20.16
N ARG A 629 -13.10 -13.36 -19.08
CA ARG A 629 -12.89 -12.32 -18.09
C ARG A 629 -12.18 -11.11 -18.70
N ALA A 630 -11.11 -11.34 -19.43
CA ALA A 630 -10.36 -10.28 -20.08
C ALA A 630 -11.19 -9.49 -21.10
N ASP A 631 -12.03 -10.17 -21.89
CA ASP A 631 -12.94 -9.54 -22.86
C ASP A 631 -14.01 -8.68 -22.15
N HIS A 632 -14.48 -9.10 -20.98
CA HIS A 632 -15.35 -8.27 -20.16
C HIS A 632 -14.63 -7.00 -19.71
N TRP A 633 -13.45 -7.10 -19.07
CA TRP A 633 -12.69 -5.94 -18.59
C TRP A 633 -12.29 -4.99 -19.71
N ARG A 634 -12.02 -5.50 -20.93
CA ARG A 634 -11.74 -4.68 -22.11
C ARG A 634 -12.89 -3.69 -22.43
N THR A 635 -14.13 -4.02 -22.06
CA THR A 635 -15.30 -3.14 -22.32
C THR A 635 -15.46 -2.03 -21.30
N LEU A 636 -14.76 -2.10 -20.15
CA LEU A 636 -14.88 -1.15 -19.07
C LEU A 636 -13.97 0.05 -19.30
N ARG A 637 -14.45 1.23 -18.96
CA ARG A 637 -13.64 2.46 -19.00
C ARG A 637 -12.47 2.36 -18.00
N TYR A 638 -12.75 1.82 -16.83
CA TYR A 638 -11.79 1.47 -15.82
C TYR A 638 -11.95 -0.02 -15.52
N PRO A 639 -11.02 -0.88 -15.93
CA PRO A 639 -11.05 -2.30 -15.57
C PRO A 639 -10.85 -2.41 -14.06
N PHE A 640 -11.88 -2.88 -13.36
CA PHE A 640 -11.83 -2.91 -11.89
C PHE A 640 -11.19 -4.19 -11.39
N GLY A 641 -10.21 -4.02 -10.50
CA GLY A 641 -9.56 -5.10 -9.80
C GLY A 641 -10.27 -5.51 -8.50
N SER A 642 -11.45 -4.96 -8.20
CA SER A 642 -12.25 -5.31 -7.02
C SER A 642 -13.69 -4.85 -7.22
N GLU A 643 -14.59 -5.35 -6.37
CA GLU A 643 -15.96 -4.84 -6.27
C GLU A 643 -16.02 -3.41 -5.69
N MET A 644 -14.90 -2.91 -5.17
CA MET A 644 -14.75 -1.57 -4.59
C MET A 644 -13.73 -0.76 -5.39
N ALA A 645 -14.13 0.42 -5.84
CA ALA A 645 -13.34 1.26 -6.75
C ALA A 645 -11.96 1.69 -6.18
N TRP A 646 -11.82 1.71 -4.89
CA TRP A 646 -10.64 2.16 -4.14
C TRP A 646 -9.76 1.00 -3.64
N ASP A 647 -10.19 -0.24 -3.83
CA ASP A 647 -9.40 -1.42 -3.50
C ASP A 647 -8.55 -1.82 -4.70
N SER A 648 -7.25 -1.83 -4.51
CA SER A 648 -6.27 -2.06 -5.57
C SER A 648 -5.81 -3.51 -5.69
N THR A 649 -6.31 -4.41 -4.85
CA THR A 649 -5.72 -5.75 -4.69
C THR A 649 -5.92 -6.68 -5.88
N GLY A 650 -6.96 -6.47 -6.67
CA GLY A 650 -7.20 -7.25 -7.91
C GLY A 650 -6.64 -6.62 -9.19
N GLN A 651 -6.07 -5.41 -9.11
CA GLN A 651 -5.49 -4.73 -10.27
C GLN A 651 -4.35 -5.51 -10.93
N PRO A 652 -3.48 -6.23 -10.21
CA PRO A 652 -2.42 -7.06 -10.81
C PRO A 652 -2.97 -8.12 -11.77
N GLU A 653 -4.04 -8.82 -11.41
CA GLU A 653 -4.66 -9.82 -12.28
C GLU A 653 -5.21 -9.19 -13.56
N VAL A 654 -5.95 -8.07 -13.41
CA VAL A 654 -6.49 -7.34 -14.57
C VAL A 654 -5.36 -6.92 -15.50
N TYR A 655 -4.30 -6.32 -14.97
CA TYR A 655 -3.13 -5.92 -15.76
C TYR A 655 -2.49 -7.11 -16.46
N ALA A 656 -2.26 -8.22 -15.77
CA ALA A 656 -1.61 -9.40 -16.29
C ALA A 656 -2.37 -9.98 -17.49
N TRP A 657 -3.69 -10.14 -17.39
CA TRP A 657 -4.51 -10.63 -18.49
C TRP A 657 -4.67 -9.62 -19.64
N MET A 658 -4.73 -8.31 -19.34
CA MET A 658 -4.73 -7.30 -20.41
C MET A 658 -3.45 -7.34 -21.21
N ARG A 659 -2.30 -7.50 -20.55
CA ARG A 659 -1.00 -7.68 -21.20
C ARG A 659 -0.94 -8.98 -21.99
N TYR A 660 -1.38 -10.08 -21.42
CA TYR A 660 -1.35 -11.40 -22.03
C TYR A 660 -2.15 -11.46 -23.35
N PHE A 661 -3.36 -10.89 -23.37
CA PHE A 661 -4.20 -10.86 -24.57
C PHE A 661 -3.93 -9.65 -25.48
N GLY A 662 -2.93 -8.83 -25.21
CA GLY A 662 -2.56 -7.68 -26.03
C GLY A 662 -3.52 -6.49 -25.94
N TYR A 663 -4.31 -6.39 -24.89
CA TYR A 663 -5.23 -5.26 -24.65
C TYR A 663 -4.49 -4.10 -23.94
N GLN A 664 -3.46 -3.59 -24.63
CA GLN A 664 -2.54 -2.60 -24.08
C GLN A 664 -3.22 -1.33 -23.55
N PRO A 665 -4.27 -0.74 -24.20
CA PRO A 665 -4.94 0.44 -23.64
C PRO A 665 -5.51 0.21 -22.25
N GLN A 666 -6.11 -0.96 -21.98
CA GLN A 666 -6.67 -1.30 -20.67
C GLN A 666 -5.58 -1.62 -19.63
N ALA A 667 -4.48 -2.25 -20.06
CA ALA A 667 -3.30 -2.42 -19.21
C ALA A 667 -2.74 -1.06 -18.77
N ASP A 668 -2.66 -0.09 -19.66
CA ASP A 668 -2.20 1.26 -19.37
C ASP A 668 -3.15 2.00 -18.41
N VAL A 669 -4.47 1.87 -18.58
CA VAL A 669 -5.45 2.41 -17.63
C VAL A 669 -5.28 1.79 -16.25
N THR A 670 -5.14 0.46 -16.15
CA THR A 670 -4.92 -0.25 -14.90
C THR A 670 -3.64 0.21 -14.21
N ARG A 671 -2.54 0.36 -14.96
CA ARG A 671 -1.28 0.88 -14.45
C ARG A 671 -1.42 2.31 -13.91
N GLN A 672 -2.16 3.19 -14.60
CA GLN A 672 -2.41 4.56 -14.12
C GLN A 672 -3.21 4.57 -12.81
N VAL A 673 -4.21 3.70 -12.69
CA VAL A 673 -4.98 3.53 -11.45
C VAL A 673 -4.05 3.07 -10.31
N ILE A 674 -3.18 2.08 -10.55
CA ILE A 674 -2.18 1.65 -9.56
C ILE A 674 -1.30 2.81 -9.10
N LEU A 675 -0.81 3.64 -10.01
CA LEU A 675 0.04 4.79 -9.69
C LEU A 675 -0.67 5.87 -8.86
N ALA A 676 -2.00 5.89 -8.84
CA ALA A 676 -2.77 6.74 -7.94
C ALA A 676 -2.76 6.24 -6.49
N TYR A 677 -2.55 4.92 -6.28
CA TYR A 677 -2.54 4.29 -4.97
C TYR A 677 -1.15 4.18 -4.35
N ASP A 678 -0.10 4.14 -5.18
CA ASP A 678 1.27 3.83 -4.77
C ASP A 678 2.18 5.06 -4.82
N PRO A 679 2.24 5.88 -3.76
CA PRO A 679 3.16 7.01 -3.69
C PRO A 679 4.57 6.57 -3.31
N THR A 680 5.58 7.31 -3.78
CA THR A 680 6.97 7.20 -3.32
C THR A 680 7.32 8.32 -2.34
N ILE A 681 6.65 8.35 -1.22
CA ILE A 681 6.82 9.40 -0.21
C ILE A 681 7.83 8.94 0.84
N PRO A 682 8.84 9.75 1.20
CA PRO A 682 9.86 9.39 2.19
C PRO A 682 9.32 9.48 3.64
N SER A 683 8.08 9.08 3.85
CA SER A 683 7.44 8.88 5.15
C SER A 683 7.39 7.39 5.46
N TRP A 684 7.56 7.06 6.72
CA TRP A 684 7.57 5.67 7.15
C TRP A 684 6.32 4.92 6.70
N GLY A 685 6.52 3.76 6.08
CA GLY A 685 5.47 2.88 5.57
C GLY A 685 4.76 3.36 4.30
N TYR A 686 5.09 4.53 3.78
CA TYR A 686 4.44 5.05 2.59
C TYR A 686 5.15 4.72 1.28
N ASN A 687 6.42 4.35 1.33
CA ASN A 687 7.19 4.15 0.11
C ASN A 687 6.64 2.98 -0.70
N GLY A 688 5.89 3.28 -1.75
CA GLY A 688 5.22 2.31 -2.61
C GLY A 688 4.00 1.62 -1.98
N ASN A 689 3.49 2.13 -0.87
CA ASN A 689 2.37 1.50 -0.19
C ASN A 689 1.02 1.84 -0.86
N ALA A 690 0.45 0.89 -1.59
CA ALA A 690 -0.93 0.97 -2.01
C ALA A 690 -1.83 0.81 -0.79
N ARG A 691 -2.55 1.86 -0.46
CA ARG A 691 -3.50 1.80 0.65
C ARG A 691 -4.75 1.04 0.25
N ARG A 692 -5.18 0.18 1.14
CA ARG A 692 -6.50 -0.38 1.05
C ARG A 692 -7.52 0.65 1.48
N TYR A 693 -8.69 0.57 0.88
CA TYR A 693 -9.87 1.38 1.13
C TYR A 693 -10.23 1.55 2.62
N TRP A 694 -10.32 0.46 3.33
CA TRP A 694 -10.40 0.49 4.76
C TRP A 694 -9.00 0.43 5.31
N ASP A 695 -8.55 1.50 5.86
CA ASP A 695 -7.35 1.47 6.69
C ASP A 695 -7.63 0.75 8.02
N PHE A 696 -8.53 -0.23 8.01
CA PHE A 696 -8.75 -1.19 9.09
C PHE A 696 -8.70 -2.60 8.52
N LEU A 697 -8.38 -3.54 9.36
CA LEU A 697 -8.19 -4.91 8.98
C LEU A 697 -9.39 -5.76 9.34
N TYR A 698 -9.89 -6.50 8.36
CA TYR A 698 -10.78 -7.60 8.65
C TYR A 698 -10.06 -8.77 9.32
N GLY A 699 -8.77 -8.94 9.08
CA GLY A 699 -7.94 -9.98 9.67
C GLY A 699 -7.16 -9.58 10.93
N GLY A 700 -7.19 -8.31 11.33
CA GLY A 700 -6.51 -7.83 12.52
C GLY A 700 -7.25 -8.14 13.82
N LYS A 701 -6.52 -8.12 14.95
CA LYS A 701 -7.10 -8.27 16.30
C LYS A 701 -7.85 -7.02 16.73
N TYR A 702 -7.30 -5.84 16.43
CA TYR A 702 -7.87 -4.58 16.86
C TYR A 702 -8.76 -3.97 15.79
N PRO A 703 -10.04 -3.70 16.09
CA PRO A 703 -10.96 -3.07 15.14
C PRO A 703 -10.72 -1.56 15.07
N ARG A 704 -9.47 -1.15 14.92
CA ARG A 704 -9.08 0.25 14.77
C ARG A 704 -9.15 0.64 13.31
N ILE A 705 -9.62 1.86 13.06
CA ILE A 705 -9.64 2.47 11.76
C ILE A 705 -8.71 3.67 11.77
N GLU A 706 -7.61 3.55 11.05
CA GLU A 706 -6.55 4.53 10.93
C GLU A 706 -5.78 4.28 9.64
N ARG A 707 -4.82 5.14 9.30
CA ARG A 707 -3.88 4.85 8.23
C ARG A 707 -2.92 3.75 8.67
N GLN A 708 -3.36 2.53 8.57
CA GLN A 708 -2.56 1.35 8.87
C GLN A 708 -1.60 1.04 7.72
N LEU A 709 -0.45 0.51 8.07
CA LEU A 709 0.51 0.01 7.10
C LEU A 709 0.18 -1.45 6.80
N HIS A 710 -0.70 -1.60 5.87
CA HIS A 710 -1.24 -2.86 5.39
C HIS A 710 -0.76 -3.04 3.96
N HIS A 711 0.21 -3.92 3.78
CA HIS A 711 1.04 -3.91 2.59
C HIS A 711 0.64 -4.91 1.50
N TYR A 712 -0.39 -5.69 1.65
CA TYR A 712 -0.70 -6.63 0.57
C TYR A 712 -1.09 -5.92 -0.73
N GLY A 713 -1.80 -4.80 -0.64
CA GLY A 713 -2.05 -3.97 -1.81
C GLY A 713 -0.78 -3.45 -2.46
N SER A 714 0.17 -2.93 -1.68
CA SER A 714 1.42 -2.37 -2.23
C SER A 714 2.30 -3.43 -2.89
N THR A 715 2.44 -4.59 -2.28
CA THR A 715 3.28 -5.66 -2.84
C THR A 715 2.66 -6.31 -4.07
N LEU A 716 1.35 -6.53 -4.09
CA LEU A 716 0.66 -7.04 -5.27
C LEU A 716 0.72 -6.03 -6.42
N ASN A 717 0.51 -4.75 -6.16
CA ASN A 717 0.59 -3.71 -7.19
C ASN A 717 2.02 -3.45 -7.69
N ALA A 718 3.05 -3.88 -6.99
CA ALA A 718 4.42 -3.85 -7.49
C ALA A 718 4.61 -4.75 -8.73
N VAL A 719 3.87 -5.86 -8.84
CA VAL A 719 3.97 -6.83 -9.95
C VAL A 719 3.79 -6.16 -11.32
N PRO A 720 2.68 -5.44 -11.57
CA PRO A 720 2.50 -4.71 -12.83
C PRO A 720 3.55 -3.64 -13.10
N LEU A 721 4.01 -2.95 -12.05
CA LEU A 721 4.97 -1.86 -12.21
C LEU A 721 6.37 -2.38 -12.56
N PHE A 722 6.79 -3.52 -11.99
CA PHE A 722 8.02 -4.20 -12.39
C PHE A 722 7.95 -4.69 -13.84
N ASP A 723 6.81 -5.26 -14.26
CA ASP A 723 6.60 -5.66 -15.65
C ASP A 723 6.70 -4.47 -16.61
N ALA A 724 6.01 -3.37 -16.27
CA ALA A 724 6.07 -2.14 -17.06
C ALA A 724 7.49 -1.57 -17.14
N TYR A 725 8.25 -1.56 -16.04
CA TYR A 725 9.64 -1.10 -16.03
C TYR A 725 10.55 -2.00 -16.88
N ARG A 726 10.43 -3.32 -16.80
CA ARG A 726 11.22 -4.23 -17.63
C ARG A 726 10.92 -4.05 -19.11
N ALA A 727 9.70 -3.69 -19.48
CA ALA A 727 9.34 -3.40 -20.87
C ALA A 727 9.89 -2.04 -21.37
N ASP A 728 9.99 -1.06 -20.47
CA ASP A 728 10.58 0.26 -20.74
C ASP A 728 11.38 0.75 -19.52
N PRO A 729 12.70 0.44 -19.46
CA PRO A 729 13.54 0.78 -18.32
C PRO A 729 13.98 2.26 -18.27
N SER A 730 13.41 3.13 -19.09
CA SER A 730 13.70 4.56 -19.08
C SER A 730 13.04 5.31 -17.91
N ASP A 731 11.96 4.80 -17.34
CA ASP A 731 11.23 5.40 -16.21
C ASP A 731 11.70 4.83 -14.86
N LEU A 732 12.78 5.42 -14.31
CA LEU A 732 13.27 5.06 -12.97
C LEU A 732 12.20 5.18 -11.88
N ARG A 733 11.20 6.08 -12.06
CA ARG A 733 10.13 6.26 -11.09
C ARG A 733 9.27 5.00 -10.94
N LEU A 734 8.99 4.29 -12.04
CA LEU A 734 8.27 3.00 -11.97
C LEU A 734 9.03 1.97 -11.13
N LEU A 735 10.35 1.86 -11.32
CA LEU A 735 11.17 0.94 -10.52
C LEU A 735 11.20 1.35 -9.05
N ARG A 736 11.29 2.63 -8.75
CA ARG A 736 11.27 3.14 -7.37
C ARG A 736 9.95 2.79 -6.66
N ILE A 737 8.81 2.99 -7.33
CA ILE A 737 7.49 2.66 -6.78
C ILE A 737 7.34 1.15 -6.61
N ALA A 738 7.66 0.36 -7.65
CA ALA A 738 7.59 -1.09 -7.62
C ALA A 738 8.44 -1.68 -6.49
N TYR A 739 9.70 -1.27 -6.40
CA TYR A 739 10.61 -1.76 -5.37
C TYR A 739 10.16 -1.34 -3.96
N GLY A 740 9.70 -0.11 -3.80
CA GLY A 740 9.14 0.37 -2.53
C GLY A 740 7.91 -0.42 -2.12
N GLY A 741 6.99 -0.71 -3.06
CA GLY A 741 5.81 -1.53 -2.82
C GLY A 741 6.17 -2.95 -2.39
N MET A 742 7.06 -3.60 -3.12
CA MET A 742 7.57 -4.94 -2.80
C MET A 742 8.21 -4.98 -1.40
N MET A 743 9.05 -4.00 -1.07
CA MET A 743 9.74 -3.93 0.22
C MET A 743 8.83 -3.49 1.37
N GLY A 744 7.73 -2.82 1.08
CA GLY A 744 6.75 -2.43 2.09
C GLY A 744 6.24 -3.62 2.89
N GLY A 745 5.92 -4.74 2.25
CA GLY A 745 5.47 -5.97 2.90
C GLY A 745 6.47 -6.54 3.92
N ILE A 746 7.77 -6.35 3.68
CA ILE A 746 8.81 -6.85 4.59
C ILE A 746 8.78 -6.14 5.95
N THR A 747 8.26 -4.92 6.01
CA THR A 747 8.19 -4.17 7.27
C THR A 747 7.24 -4.77 8.29
N ASN A 748 6.35 -5.69 7.87
CA ASN A 748 5.41 -6.37 8.75
C ASN A 748 5.94 -7.70 9.30
N ILE A 749 7.15 -8.11 8.92
CA ILE A 749 7.83 -9.28 9.52
C ILE A 749 8.68 -8.82 10.70
N ASP A 750 8.43 -9.37 11.88
CA ASP A 750 9.22 -9.04 13.07
C ASP A 750 10.56 -9.81 13.11
N ARG A 751 11.32 -9.58 14.17
CA ARG A 751 12.65 -10.21 14.34
C ARG A 751 12.62 -11.72 14.43
N ASP A 752 11.49 -12.30 14.85
CA ASP A 752 11.34 -13.75 15.06
C ASP A 752 10.72 -14.44 13.86
N GLY A 753 10.25 -13.66 12.86
CA GLY A 753 9.56 -14.15 11.68
C GLY A 753 8.04 -14.14 11.80
N PHE A 754 7.47 -13.62 12.90
CA PHE A 754 6.04 -13.34 12.96
C PHE A 754 5.69 -12.27 11.95
N SER A 755 4.70 -12.54 11.12
CA SER A 755 4.22 -11.63 10.10
C SER A 755 2.87 -11.06 10.50
N SER A 756 2.85 -9.77 10.83
CA SER A 756 1.65 -9.08 11.26
C SER A 756 0.73 -8.75 10.11
N ALA A 757 -0.57 -8.84 10.32
CA ALA A 757 -1.59 -8.37 9.38
C ALA A 757 -1.38 -6.89 9.00
N ALA A 758 -1.02 -6.03 9.94
CA ALA A 758 -0.69 -4.63 9.66
C ALA A 758 0.17 -3.99 10.77
N PHE A 759 0.65 -2.80 10.49
CA PHE A 759 1.21 -1.91 11.49
C PHE A 759 0.25 -0.74 11.74
N HIS A 760 -0.18 -0.58 12.99
CA HIS A 760 -0.96 0.56 13.42
C HIS A 760 -0.09 1.81 13.42
N SER A 761 -0.42 2.80 12.59
CA SER A 761 0.46 3.94 12.34
C SER A 761 0.12 5.19 13.15
N ALA A 762 -1.01 5.23 13.83
CA ALA A 762 -1.38 6.38 14.65
C ALA A 762 -0.53 6.45 15.93
N PRO A 763 -0.08 7.64 16.35
CA PRO A 763 0.85 7.79 17.47
C PRO A 763 0.39 7.20 18.80
N ASP A 764 -0.92 7.10 19.02
CA ASP A 764 -1.47 6.50 20.25
C ASP A 764 -1.34 4.96 20.29
N MET A 765 -0.97 4.33 19.20
CA MET A 765 -0.83 2.88 19.12
C MET A 765 0.51 2.40 18.54
N MET A 766 0.97 2.92 17.44
CA MET A 766 2.26 2.73 16.77
C MET A 766 2.93 1.35 17.03
N ARG A 767 2.27 0.26 16.65
CA ARG A 767 2.73 -1.12 16.82
C ARG A 767 2.10 -2.06 15.80
N TRP A 768 2.68 -3.26 15.65
CA TRP A 768 2.06 -4.31 14.84
C TRP A 768 0.73 -4.77 15.47
N ASP A 769 -0.22 -5.10 14.60
CA ASP A 769 -1.39 -5.86 15.02
C ASP A 769 -0.95 -7.23 15.52
N PRO A 770 -1.51 -7.74 16.62
CA PRO A 770 -1.13 -9.04 17.16
C PRO A 770 -1.53 -10.23 16.28
N TYR A 771 -2.46 -10.09 15.34
CA TYR A 771 -2.84 -11.17 14.43
C TYR A 771 -1.95 -11.22 13.20
N SER A 772 -1.61 -12.44 12.76
CA SER A 772 -0.86 -12.67 11.52
C SER A 772 -1.73 -12.59 10.26
N GLY A 773 -2.98 -12.94 10.34
CA GLY A 773 -4.07 -12.85 9.35
C GLY A 773 -3.67 -12.57 7.89
N ASP A 774 -4.05 -11.42 7.39
CA ASP A 774 -3.97 -11.00 5.97
C ASP A 774 -2.55 -10.89 5.38
N TYR A 775 -1.51 -11.06 6.15
CA TYR A 775 -0.14 -10.78 5.69
C TYR A 775 0.27 -11.57 4.45
N GLY A 776 -0.16 -12.81 4.33
CA GLY A 776 0.31 -13.72 3.29
C GLY A 776 0.03 -13.27 1.87
N MET A 777 -1.04 -12.54 1.66
CA MET A 777 -1.40 -11.98 0.36
C MET A 777 -0.32 -10.99 -0.11
N GLY A 778 0.15 -10.13 0.78
CA GLY A 778 1.27 -9.25 0.51
C GLY A 778 2.56 -10.01 0.28
N PHE A 779 2.83 -11.04 1.07
CA PHE A 779 4.04 -11.81 0.93
C PHE A 779 4.12 -12.58 -0.42
N TYR A 780 3.00 -13.07 -0.93
CA TYR A 780 2.96 -13.66 -2.28
C TYR A 780 3.48 -12.66 -3.33
N GLY A 781 2.99 -11.42 -3.32
CA GLY A 781 3.47 -10.38 -4.24
C GLY A 781 4.99 -10.14 -4.10
N HIS A 782 5.53 -10.16 -2.87
CA HIS A 782 6.97 -10.10 -2.65
C HIS A 782 7.69 -11.34 -3.24
N ALA A 783 7.22 -12.54 -2.96
CA ALA A 783 7.85 -13.79 -3.39
C ALA A 783 7.97 -13.89 -4.91
N ILE A 784 6.94 -13.45 -5.67
CA ILE A 784 7.00 -13.51 -7.14
C ILE A 784 7.77 -12.35 -7.78
N THR A 785 8.03 -11.26 -7.05
CA THR A 785 8.71 -10.06 -7.58
C THR A 785 10.11 -9.84 -7.03
N ALA A 786 10.48 -10.50 -5.94
CA ALA A 786 11.83 -10.38 -5.36
C ALA A 786 12.90 -10.62 -6.42
N ALA A 787 13.69 -9.58 -6.71
CA ALA A 787 14.68 -9.57 -7.78
C ALA A 787 15.71 -8.46 -7.56
N SER A 788 16.84 -8.61 -8.21
CA SER A 788 17.84 -7.54 -8.30
C SER A 788 17.78 -6.84 -9.65
N TYR A 789 18.05 -5.53 -9.65
CA TYR A 789 18.04 -4.70 -10.84
C TYR A 789 19.36 -3.92 -10.92
N LEU A 790 20.04 -4.00 -12.06
CA LEU A 790 21.22 -3.20 -12.38
C LEU A 790 20.88 -2.23 -13.51
N LEU A 791 21.08 -0.93 -13.30
CA LEU A 791 20.76 0.09 -14.28
C LEU A 791 21.80 1.23 -14.28
N ASN A 792 21.82 1.98 -15.37
CA ASN A 792 22.62 3.22 -15.48
C ASN A 792 21.68 4.39 -15.75
N ASP A 793 21.41 5.16 -14.70
CA ASP A 793 20.52 6.32 -14.78
C ASP A 793 21.28 7.56 -15.26
N PRO A 794 20.70 8.36 -16.20
CA PRO A 794 21.37 9.58 -16.71
C PRO A 794 21.69 10.61 -15.63
N THR A 795 20.94 10.63 -14.53
CA THR A 795 21.11 11.60 -13.43
C THR A 795 21.97 11.04 -12.30
N PHE A 796 21.74 9.79 -11.92
CA PHE A 796 22.32 9.20 -10.72
C PHE A 796 23.47 8.22 -11.00
N GLY A 797 23.71 7.85 -12.27
CA GLY A 797 24.74 6.90 -12.66
C GLY A 797 24.33 5.44 -12.43
N TRP A 798 25.29 4.56 -12.17
CA TRP A 798 25.02 3.15 -11.91
C TRP A 798 24.32 2.98 -10.58
N LEU A 799 23.19 2.28 -10.61
CA LEU A 799 22.32 2.01 -9.46
C LEU A 799 22.02 0.52 -9.37
N GLY A 800 21.90 0.04 -8.13
CA GLY A 800 21.40 -1.29 -7.81
C GLY A 800 20.14 -1.23 -6.96
N PHE A 801 19.17 -2.06 -7.32
CA PHE A 801 18.02 -2.35 -6.47
C PHE A 801 18.09 -3.83 -6.08
N GLY A 802 17.88 -4.17 -4.82
CA GLY A 802 17.99 -5.54 -4.34
C GLY A 802 19.40 -6.14 -4.36
N GLY A 803 20.44 -5.31 -4.47
CA GLY A 803 21.83 -5.77 -4.50
C GLY A 803 22.84 -4.64 -4.46
N ASN A 804 24.08 -4.99 -4.08
CA ASN A 804 25.20 -4.06 -3.99
C ASN A 804 25.96 -3.99 -5.32
N VAL A 805 26.19 -2.77 -5.82
CA VAL A 805 26.87 -2.51 -7.10
C VAL A 805 28.33 -2.13 -6.88
N ASP A 806 29.19 -2.73 -7.68
CA ASP A 806 30.62 -2.43 -7.74
C ASP A 806 31.06 -2.11 -9.18
N GLN A 807 31.94 -1.13 -9.36
CA GLN A 807 32.44 -0.69 -10.65
C GLN A 807 33.94 -0.84 -10.68
N ALA A 808 34.45 -1.63 -11.61
CA ALA A 808 35.88 -1.85 -11.77
C ALA A 808 36.24 -2.11 -13.24
N ALA A 809 37.36 -1.48 -13.69
CA ALA A 809 38.03 -1.81 -14.95
C ALA A 809 37.12 -2.02 -16.19
N GLY A 810 36.13 -1.15 -16.39
CA GLY A 810 35.25 -1.20 -17.57
C GLY A 810 34.11 -2.20 -17.46
N ALA A 811 33.93 -2.79 -16.31
CA ALA A 811 32.81 -3.68 -15.97
C ALA A 811 32.03 -3.16 -14.77
N VAL A 812 30.77 -3.52 -14.66
CA VAL A 812 29.90 -3.23 -13.51
C VAL A 812 29.29 -4.52 -13.03
N SER A 813 29.38 -4.76 -11.74
CA SER A 813 28.79 -5.96 -11.15
C SER A 813 27.75 -5.63 -10.10
N ILE A 814 26.80 -6.56 -9.92
CA ILE A 814 25.82 -6.54 -8.85
C ILE A 814 25.87 -7.85 -8.07
N ALA A 815 25.93 -7.76 -6.74
CA ALA A 815 25.77 -8.89 -5.83
C ALA A 815 24.35 -8.85 -5.27
N PRO A 816 23.45 -9.75 -5.68
CA PRO A 816 22.06 -9.80 -5.21
C PRO A 816 21.94 -9.94 -3.69
N LYS A 817 20.96 -9.20 -3.13
CA LYS A 817 20.60 -9.15 -1.70
C LYS A 817 19.08 -9.18 -1.49
N ASP A 818 18.33 -9.54 -2.54
CA ASP A 818 16.87 -9.56 -2.54
C ASP A 818 16.23 -10.74 -1.77
N GLY A 819 17.02 -11.55 -1.11
CA GLY A 819 16.59 -12.73 -0.36
C GLY A 819 16.36 -13.97 -1.21
N ALA A 820 15.88 -13.83 -2.43
CA ALA A 820 15.65 -14.91 -3.39
C ALA A 820 16.92 -15.25 -4.18
N ARG A 821 17.56 -14.27 -4.74
CA ARG A 821 18.73 -14.35 -5.63
C ARG A 821 18.51 -15.24 -6.85
N THR A 822 17.27 -15.31 -7.30
CA THR A 822 16.82 -16.13 -8.44
C THR A 822 16.42 -15.30 -9.65
N ARG A 823 16.31 -13.98 -9.48
CA ARG A 823 15.86 -13.07 -10.56
C ARG A 823 16.76 -11.85 -10.65
N LEU A 824 17.10 -11.47 -11.89
CA LEU A 824 17.97 -10.32 -12.16
C LEU A 824 17.56 -9.62 -13.46
N PHE A 825 17.46 -8.30 -13.41
CA PHE A 825 17.30 -7.48 -14.60
C PHE A 825 18.52 -6.60 -14.85
N ILE A 826 19.11 -6.74 -16.04
CA ILE A 826 20.20 -5.87 -16.50
C ILE A 826 19.60 -4.86 -17.49
N ALA A 827 19.23 -3.69 -17.00
CA ALA A 827 18.50 -2.70 -17.80
C ALA A 827 19.22 -2.23 -19.06
N PRO A 828 20.56 -1.98 -19.08
CA PRO A 828 21.28 -1.62 -20.29
C PRO A 828 21.28 -2.71 -21.38
N ALA A 829 21.06 -3.97 -20.97
CA ALA A 829 20.93 -5.11 -21.88
C ALA A 829 19.47 -5.39 -22.27
N GLY A 830 18.51 -4.84 -21.53
CA GLY A 830 17.09 -5.20 -21.64
C GLY A 830 16.83 -6.66 -21.32
N LEU A 831 17.69 -7.28 -20.49
CA LEU A 831 17.71 -8.70 -20.24
C LEU A 831 17.15 -9.05 -18.87
N TRP A 832 16.11 -9.87 -18.84
CA TRP A 832 15.55 -10.51 -17.68
C TRP A 832 16.08 -11.93 -17.54
N ILE A 833 16.65 -12.25 -16.38
CA ILE A 833 17.25 -13.53 -16.07
C ILE A 833 16.49 -14.12 -14.89
N THR A 834 16.03 -15.37 -15.02
CA THR A 834 15.34 -16.10 -13.95
C THR A 834 15.94 -17.48 -13.76
N LEU A 835 16.04 -17.92 -12.51
CA LEU A 835 16.49 -19.24 -12.13
C LEU A 835 15.32 -20.01 -11.50
N GLU A 836 15.07 -21.22 -11.99
CA GLU A 836 14.12 -22.14 -11.35
C GLU A 836 14.81 -23.07 -10.34
N ALA A 837 16.12 -23.17 -10.41
CA ALA A 837 16.99 -23.85 -9.44
C ALA A 837 18.34 -23.15 -9.40
N GLY A 838 19.02 -23.19 -8.26
CA GLY A 838 20.27 -22.48 -8.04
C GLY A 838 20.07 -21.02 -7.61
N LYS A 839 21.17 -20.32 -7.30
CA LYS A 839 21.16 -18.93 -6.86
C LYS A 839 22.29 -18.14 -7.51
N ILE A 840 22.04 -16.87 -7.79
CA ILE A 840 23.02 -15.92 -8.32
C ILE A 840 23.84 -15.33 -7.16
N ALA A 841 25.16 -15.55 -7.16
CA ALA A 841 26.07 -14.90 -6.21
C ALA A 841 26.46 -13.50 -6.71
N ARG A 842 26.66 -13.35 -8.02
CA ARG A 842 27.11 -12.10 -8.66
C ARG A 842 26.74 -12.12 -10.14
N ALA A 843 26.47 -10.97 -10.70
CA ALA A 843 26.43 -10.76 -12.14
C ALA A 843 27.35 -9.62 -12.53
N THR A 844 28.17 -9.82 -13.56
CA THR A 844 29.10 -8.83 -14.08
C THR A 844 28.71 -8.48 -15.51
N PHE A 845 28.41 -7.21 -15.77
CA PHE A 845 28.06 -6.67 -17.08
C PHE A 845 29.25 -5.85 -17.64
N VAL A 846 29.61 -6.10 -18.88
CA VAL A 846 30.66 -5.37 -19.60
C VAL A 846 30.00 -4.44 -20.64
N PRO A 847 29.85 -3.13 -20.36
CA PRO A 847 29.12 -2.23 -21.26
C PRO A 847 29.66 -2.17 -22.70
N ALA A 848 30.96 -2.30 -22.88
CA ALA A 848 31.59 -2.22 -24.19
C ALA A 848 31.23 -3.38 -25.13
N THR A 849 30.96 -4.59 -24.59
CA THR A 849 30.64 -5.78 -25.37
C THR A 849 29.20 -6.25 -25.20
N GLY A 850 28.53 -5.79 -24.13
CA GLY A 850 27.24 -6.31 -23.71
C GLY A 850 27.30 -7.68 -23.04
N ALA A 851 28.49 -8.25 -22.83
CA ALA A 851 28.63 -9.56 -22.19
C ALA A 851 28.20 -9.51 -20.71
N ILE A 852 27.57 -10.59 -20.25
CA ILE A 852 27.13 -10.79 -18.86
C ILE A 852 27.69 -12.12 -18.36
N THR A 853 28.43 -12.09 -17.26
CA THR A 853 28.86 -13.29 -16.56
C THR A 853 28.08 -13.45 -15.27
N LEU A 854 27.34 -14.54 -15.13
CA LEU A 854 26.66 -14.95 -13.90
C LEU A 854 27.61 -15.86 -13.11
N THR A 855 27.92 -15.51 -11.88
CA THR A 855 28.52 -16.40 -10.90
C THR A 855 27.39 -17.00 -10.09
N LEU A 856 27.26 -18.33 -10.12
CA LEU A 856 26.23 -19.12 -9.46
C LEU A 856 26.82 -19.73 -8.17
N ASP A 857 26.01 -19.84 -7.13
CA ASP A 857 26.43 -20.49 -5.87
C ASP A 857 26.84 -21.94 -6.12
N ALA A 858 27.69 -22.47 -5.24
CA ALA A 858 28.08 -23.88 -5.24
C ALA A 858 26.88 -24.81 -5.06
N ALA A 859 27.02 -26.04 -5.50
CA ALA A 859 25.99 -27.08 -5.37
C ALA A 859 25.57 -27.27 -3.91
N THR A 860 24.27 -27.46 -3.72
CA THR A 860 23.69 -27.93 -2.47
C THR A 860 22.93 -29.24 -2.70
N LYS A 861 22.51 -29.91 -1.62
CA LYS A 861 21.70 -31.14 -1.75
C LYS A 861 20.40 -30.92 -2.53
N ILE A 862 19.80 -29.72 -2.40
CA ILE A 862 18.54 -29.35 -3.07
C ILE A 862 18.74 -28.67 -4.42
N ASN A 863 19.95 -28.16 -4.70
CA ASN A 863 20.31 -27.50 -5.94
C ASN A 863 21.61 -28.06 -6.50
N PRO A 864 21.61 -29.28 -7.08
CA PRO A 864 22.80 -29.84 -7.74
C PRO A 864 23.05 -29.22 -9.12
N VAL A 865 22.07 -28.55 -9.67
CA VAL A 865 22.12 -27.84 -10.96
C VAL A 865 21.48 -26.47 -10.82
N ALA A 866 21.90 -25.53 -11.65
CA ALA A 866 21.16 -24.29 -11.88
C ALA A 866 20.41 -24.40 -13.20
N ARG A 867 19.18 -23.89 -13.25
CA ARG A 867 18.37 -23.80 -14.45
C ARG A 867 18.05 -22.34 -14.73
N VAL A 868 18.66 -21.80 -15.79
CA VAL A 868 18.70 -20.36 -16.08
C VAL A 868 17.89 -20.06 -17.33
N PHE A 869 16.90 -19.21 -17.20
CA PHE A 869 16.12 -18.67 -18.32
C PHE A 869 16.54 -17.23 -18.57
N VAL A 870 16.56 -16.85 -19.85
CA VAL A 870 16.89 -15.50 -20.28
C VAL A 870 15.82 -15.00 -21.25
N GLU A 871 15.34 -13.77 -21.00
CA GLU A 871 14.30 -13.15 -21.79
C GLU A 871 14.68 -11.70 -22.10
N THR A 872 14.60 -11.33 -23.38
CA THR A 872 14.73 -9.93 -23.78
C THR A 872 13.35 -9.27 -23.67
N THR A 873 13.21 -8.34 -22.73
CA THR A 873 11.92 -7.72 -22.41
C THR A 873 11.68 -6.41 -23.12
N THR A 874 12.75 -5.71 -23.53
CA THR A 874 12.65 -4.42 -24.22
C THR A 874 12.52 -4.60 -25.72
N LYS A 875 11.77 -3.72 -26.37
CA LYS A 875 11.59 -3.73 -27.85
C LYS A 875 12.88 -3.57 -28.65
N THR A 876 13.90 -2.94 -28.05
CA THR A 876 15.21 -2.67 -28.68
C THR A 876 16.30 -3.61 -28.18
N GLY A 877 15.97 -4.51 -27.26
CA GLY A 877 16.94 -5.46 -26.69
C GLY A 877 17.40 -6.49 -27.73
N ARG A 878 18.60 -6.99 -27.54
CA ARG A 878 19.17 -8.07 -28.38
C ARG A 878 18.92 -9.43 -27.69
N PRO A 879 18.71 -10.51 -28.44
CA PRO A 879 18.73 -11.84 -27.86
C PRO A 879 20.08 -12.15 -27.21
N TYR A 880 20.07 -12.97 -26.18
CA TYR A 880 21.28 -13.43 -25.49
C TYR A 880 21.36 -14.95 -25.53
N THR A 881 22.56 -15.46 -25.72
CA THR A 881 22.83 -16.90 -25.71
C THR A 881 24.01 -17.24 -24.80
N ALA A 882 23.97 -18.45 -24.23
CA ALA A 882 25.09 -19.03 -23.51
C ALA A 882 25.75 -20.10 -24.40
N LYS A 883 26.93 -19.82 -24.94
CA LYS A 883 27.63 -20.73 -25.81
C LYS A 883 28.06 -22.00 -25.09
N GLY A 884 27.71 -23.16 -25.63
CA GLY A 884 28.08 -24.47 -25.09
C GLY A 884 27.29 -24.94 -23.86
N ALA A 885 26.31 -24.20 -23.41
CA ALA A 885 25.41 -24.63 -22.33
C ALA A 885 24.32 -25.55 -22.87
N HIS A 886 23.96 -26.57 -22.09
CA HIS A 886 22.88 -27.50 -22.39
C HIS A 886 21.53 -26.80 -22.18
N ILE A 887 20.54 -27.01 -23.10
CA ILE A 887 19.19 -26.46 -22.97
C ILE A 887 18.22 -27.58 -22.61
N GLU A 888 17.45 -27.38 -21.56
CA GLU A 888 16.38 -28.25 -21.13
C GLU A 888 15.13 -27.45 -20.79
N ARG A 889 13.97 -27.80 -21.35
CA ARG A 889 12.69 -27.09 -21.14
C ARG A 889 12.78 -25.56 -21.39
N GLY A 890 13.60 -25.17 -22.37
CA GLY A 890 13.78 -23.77 -22.75
C GLY A 890 14.77 -22.97 -21.87
N GLY A 891 15.36 -23.58 -20.86
CA GLY A 891 16.37 -22.96 -19.99
C GLY A 891 17.75 -23.59 -20.14
N TYR A 892 18.81 -22.83 -19.85
CA TYR A 892 20.17 -23.34 -19.75
C TYR A 892 20.34 -24.12 -18.47
N THR A 893 20.81 -25.36 -18.56
CA THR A 893 21.14 -26.19 -17.39
C THR A 893 22.65 -26.14 -17.14
N VAL A 894 23.04 -25.70 -15.95
CA VAL A 894 24.41 -25.56 -15.51
C VAL A 894 24.65 -26.52 -14.34
N PRO A 895 25.46 -27.57 -14.49
CA PRO A 895 25.90 -28.40 -13.39
C PRO A 895 26.68 -27.56 -12.38
N LEU A 896 26.31 -27.65 -11.10
CA LEU A 896 26.96 -26.91 -10.03
C LEU A 896 28.01 -27.83 -9.37
N GLY A 897 29.19 -27.27 -9.11
CA GLY A 897 30.29 -27.94 -8.39
C GLY A 897 30.34 -27.57 -6.91
N SER A 898 31.39 -28.07 -6.20
CA SER A 898 31.66 -27.67 -4.83
C SER A 898 32.16 -26.22 -4.69
N ALA A 899 32.51 -25.57 -5.79
CA ALA A 899 32.85 -24.14 -5.89
C ALA A 899 31.82 -23.43 -6.76
N PRO A 900 31.69 -22.08 -6.68
CA PRO A 900 30.84 -21.31 -7.57
C PRO A 900 31.12 -21.61 -9.06
N SER A 901 30.07 -21.68 -9.84
CA SER A 901 30.11 -21.92 -11.28
C SER A 901 29.81 -20.65 -12.08
N GLU A 902 30.31 -20.54 -13.30
CA GLU A 902 30.09 -19.38 -14.15
C GLU A 902 29.27 -19.73 -15.40
N LEU A 903 28.37 -18.83 -15.79
CA LEU A 903 27.65 -18.85 -17.05
C LEU A 903 27.82 -17.51 -17.73
N THR A 904 28.43 -17.52 -18.93
CA THR A 904 28.57 -16.29 -19.72
C THR A 904 27.48 -16.22 -20.79
N LEU A 905 26.75 -15.11 -20.78
CA LEU A 905 25.73 -14.74 -21.74
C LEU A 905 26.29 -13.66 -22.67
N SER A 906 26.15 -13.85 -23.96
CA SER A 906 26.60 -12.88 -24.98
C SER A 906 25.43 -12.46 -25.86
N PRO A 907 25.36 -11.18 -26.28
CA PRO A 907 24.35 -10.73 -27.24
C PRO A 907 24.58 -11.45 -28.58
N SER A 908 23.47 -11.90 -29.17
CA SER A 908 23.48 -12.61 -30.48
C SER A 908 23.51 -11.64 -31.66
#